data_132280a5607414e9778d2733a1318dad
#
_entry.id   132280a5607414e9778d2733a1318dad
#
_cell.length_a   1.000
_cell.length_b   1.000
_cell.length_c   1.000
_cell.angle_alpha   90.00
_cell.angle_beta   90.00
_cell.angle_gamma   90.00
#
_symmetry.space_group_name_H-M   'P 1'
#
loop_
_entity.id
_entity.type
_entity.pdbx_description
1 polymer ?
#
loop_
_entity_poly.entity_id
_entity_poly.type
_entity_poly.pdbx_seq_one_letter_code
_entity_poly.pdbx_strand_id
1 'polypeptide(L)'
;MASDSKGGKKWPSVIDGWFKGPSVPGADSTASFLRMVEQLRTKVGEDADYRALTEAEWTHLLTQAQQESKKRQTGRPPADRRPVTETPMTLPVRPTAFTGRQDMLQNLLGRLDPDRSPHDMVVVSAVAGMGGVGKSALAIHAAHEARDRRWFPGGLLHLNLHGYDPRHGPADAETVVDRLLTDLGIKTRDLPPDLDGKHRLWQQTLARLADQHRPVLVLLDNVASSSQVMPLRPPTPHRMLVTSRQKLSDLRAYRIELPPMAEPEAVQLLDAALRVTNDSDDRVQRDLQASRDDDDGQAHRIAALCGYLPLALWIVAGLLSDEPLRPLADLADELQEAHTRLDALGYPGIDEEGRPLAVRAAMDLSYRRLDPQEQRAFRLMAFAPGHDISTDSATALLDGDRFDARRLLADLARGHLLEAPAFDRWSMHDLIRLYGAEHSAAHSAADHRDQALARLIQHYLRLTRERDARLTAPVTSSSDPEPRSSAFADLDIEYLNLTATAFSAVDDHYDQVRDLALYLGAYLKARRQFGIWIDLSERILQATRDRKDRAAESKVLCALGVALEGARRYPEAVEAHRRDLRLSRELADHAGERTALNNLGSALRGARRLHEGIEATREALNLSRSQGDTDGEVRALINGAGIQDEARRFDDAARSLRRALTIIRSANGDLEAEMVALSTLGIVLQRTEQFEESIDVLNEAITACRRLGDRHGEAANLSHLGIALGRTGETETAITTYRKAIAITRDIDDPPSEAQNLTNLGICLDVAGRPEEAVPVLRRAIALYEESGDPHEQAMVLDALGNALEAAGRPEESLATLTRAVAAFQALNDQYQEATSLTNLSAVQAGLDRYSDAIDTCKQAITIFQVLDDLDSEVQARRNLRIIKKLAKRERKGLVRRRWFGS
;
A
#
# COMPACT_ATOMS: atom_id res chain seq x y z
N MET A 1 -20.19 -23.23 -25.02
CA MET A 1 -19.36 -22.92 -23.83
C MET A 1 -19.76 -23.87 -22.75
N ALA A 2 -18.95 -24.84 -22.49
CA ALA A 2 -19.28 -25.92 -21.59
C ALA A 2 -19.07 -25.49 -20.16
N SER A 3 -20.11 -25.12 -19.44
CA SER A 3 -20.09 -25.20 -17.99
C SER A 3 -20.35 -26.65 -17.62
N ASP A 4 -19.34 -27.29 -17.05
CA ASP A 4 -19.38 -28.66 -16.65
C ASP A 4 -20.31 -28.83 -15.43
N SER A 5 -21.47 -29.35 -15.62
CA SER A 5 -22.42 -29.72 -14.55
C SER A 5 -22.41 -31.21 -14.20
N LYS A 6 -21.54 -32.02 -14.82
CA LYS A 6 -21.45 -33.45 -14.51
C LYS A 6 -20.05 -33.99 -14.71
N GLY A 7 -19.27 -34.05 -13.65
CA GLY A 7 -18.13 -34.97 -13.49
C GLY A 7 -16.79 -34.44 -14.03
N GLY A 8 -16.25 -33.45 -13.42
CA GLY A 8 -14.83 -33.31 -13.07
C GLY A 8 -13.73 -33.61 -14.09
N LYS A 9 -13.87 -33.35 -15.40
CA LYS A 9 -12.73 -33.36 -16.31
C LYS A 9 -12.32 -31.92 -16.64
N LYS A 10 -11.26 -31.44 -15.98
CA LYS A 10 -10.63 -30.17 -16.30
C LYS A 10 -10.09 -30.21 -17.74
N TRP A 11 -10.37 -29.15 -18.49
CA TRP A 11 -9.74 -28.90 -19.77
C TRP A 11 -8.22 -28.79 -19.61
N PRO A 12 -7.39 -29.22 -20.54
CA PRO A 12 -5.97 -28.94 -20.53
C PRO A 12 -5.75 -27.41 -20.39
N SER A 13 -4.81 -27.00 -19.55
CA SER A 13 -4.55 -25.60 -19.17
C SER A 13 -4.33 -24.67 -20.38
N VAL A 14 -3.80 -25.18 -21.47
CA VAL A 14 -3.60 -24.43 -22.74
C VAL A 14 -4.93 -24.02 -23.38
N ILE A 15 -5.96 -24.86 -23.31
CA ILE A 15 -7.29 -24.58 -23.89
C ILE A 15 -8.03 -23.58 -23.00
N ASP A 16 -7.93 -23.73 -21.70
CA ASP A 16 -8.52 -22.80 -20.73
C ASP A 16 -7.89 -21.41 -20.87
N GLY A 17 -6.57 -21.33 -21.15
CA GLY A 17 -5.87 -20.09 -21.46
C GLY A 17 -6.33 -19.40 -22.74
N TRP A 18 -6.71 -20.14 -23.77
CA TRP A 18 -7.27 -19.55 -25.00
C TRP A 18 -8.66 -18.98 -24.80
N PHE A 19 -9.46 -19.53 -23.91
CA PHE A 19 -10.82 -19.03 -23.62
C PHE A 19 -10.86 -17.93 -22.54
N LYS A 20 -9.84 -17.85 -21.67
CA LYS A 20 -9.77 -16.89 -20.56
C LYS A 20 -8.70 -15.79 -20.74
N GLY A 21 -7.76 -15.94 -21.68
CA GLY A 21 -6.65 -15.02 -21.87
C GLY A 21 -6.70 -14.22 -23.17
N PRO A 22 -5.80 -13.24 -23.34
CA PRO A 22 -5.71 -12.41 -24.55
C PRO A 22 -5.05 -13.11 -25.74
N SER A 23 -4.62 -14.37 -25.62
CA SER A 23 -3.90 -15.11 -26.66
C SER A 23 -4.86 -15.94 -27.50
N VAL A 24 -4.95 -15.60 -28.78
CA VAL A 24 -5.68 -16.36 -29.80
C VAL A 24 -4.69 -17.25 -30.58
N PRO A 25 -5.05 -18.52 -30.91
CA PRO A 25 -4.16 -19.39 -31.69
C PRO A 25 -3.72 -18.72 -32.99
N GLY A 26 -2.41 -18.70 -33.26
CA GLY A 26 -1.85 -18.22 -34.54
C GLY A 26 -2.18 -19.13 -35.74
N ALA A 27 -1.85 -18.67 -36.92
CA ALA A 27 -2.13 -19.41 -38.16
C ALA A 27 -1.55 -20.84 -38.14
N ASP A 28 -0.35 -21.03 -37.57
CA ASP A 28 0.34 -22.33 -37.50
C ASP A 28 -0.29 -23.30 -36.47
N SER A 29 -1.05 -22.80 -35.50
CA SER A 29 -1.74 -23.60 -34.46
C SER A 29 -3.22 -23.82 -34.75
N THR A 30 -3.79 -23.14 -35.79
CA THR A 30 -5.20 -23.21 -36.11
C THR A 30 -5.62 -24.63 -36.55
N ALA A 31 -4.83 -25.29 -37.39
CA ALA A 31 -5.09 -26.65 -37.85
C ALA A 31 -5.01 -27.69 -36.70
N SER A 32 -4.16 -27.46 -35.72
CA SER A 32 -4.05 -28.28 -34.48
C SER A 32 -5.21 -28.05 -33.55
N PHE A 33 -5.70 -26.81 -33.43
CA PHE A 33 -6.88 -26.45 -32.67
C PHE A 33 -8.15 -27.07 -33.23
N LEU A 34 -8.37 -26.98 -34.56
CA LEU A 34 -9.51 -27.57 -35.23
C LEU A 34 -9.54 -29.10 -35.15
N ARG A 35 -8.37 -29.78 -35.27
CA ARG A 35 -8.24 -31.23 -35.05
C ARG A 35 -8.59 -31.62 -33.64
N MET A 36 -8.22 -30.82 -32.66
CA MET A 36 -8.54 -31.06 -31.24
C MET A 36 -10.05 -30.87 -30.97
N VAL A 37 -10.69 -29.85 -31.55
CA VAL A 37 -12.15 -29.64 -31.48
C VAL A 37 -12.89 -30.85 -32.08
N GLU A 38 -12.42 -31.41 -33.17
CA GLU A 38 -13.01 -32.60 -33.81
C GLU A 38 -12.82 -33.87 -32.93
N GLN A 39 -11.65 -34.04 -32.33
CA GLN A 39 -11.42 -35.14 -31.36
C GLN A 39 -12.29 -35.02 -30.10
N LEU A 40 -12.59 -33.80 -29.67
CA LEU A 40 -13.52 -33.57 -28.57
C LEU A 40 -14.96 -33.85 -28.95
N ARG A 41 -15.39 -33.48 -30.17
CA ARG A 41 -16.71 -33.86 -30.73
C ARG A 41 -16.90 -35.36 -30.75
N THR A 42 -15.92 -36.12 -31.18
CA THR A 42 -16.00 -37.59 -31.28
C THR A 42 -16.02 -38.26 -29.91
N LYS A 43 -15.44 -37.61 -28.85
CA LYS A 43 -15.39 -38.17 -27.50
C LYS A 43 -16.60 -37.81 -26.63
N VAL A 44 -17.35 -36.75 -26.94
CA VAL A 44 -18.48 -36.27 -26.12
C VAL A 44 -19.79 -37.01 -26.44
N GLY A 45 -19.87 -37.72 -27.55
CA GLY A 45 -21.09 -38.51 -27.93
C GLY A 45 -22.32 -37.65 -28.19
N GLU A 46 -23.31 -38.18 -28.82
CA GLU A 46 -24.56 -37.51 -29.22
C GLU A 46 -25.54 -37.25 -28.04
N ASP A 47 -25.05 -36.88 -26.86
CA ASP A 47 -25.97 -36.56 -25.76
C ASP A 47 -26.53 -35.12 -25.87
N ALA A 48 -27.80 -35.09 -25.96
CA ALA A 48 -28.75 -34.22 -26.60
C ALA A 48 -28.97 -32.90 -25.93
N ASP A 49 -28.20 -31.97 -25.75
CA ASP A 49 -28.55 -30.54 -25.58
C ASP A 49 -27.45 -29.54 -25.94
N TYR A 50 -26.43 -29.99 -26.67
CA TYR A 50 -25.32 -29.18 -27.13
C TYR A 50 -25.41 -28.93 -28.63
N ARG A 51 -25.75 -27.72 -29.05
CA ARG A 51 -25.52 -27.28 -30.43
C ARG A 51 -24.01 -27.14 -30.64
N ALA A 52 -23.36 -28.24 -31.03
CA ALA A 52 -21.98 -28.22 -31.45
C ALA A 52 -21.82 -27.32 -32.69
N LEU A 53 -21.00 -26.28 -32.59
CA LEU A 53 -20.63 -25.45 -33.71
C LEU A 53 -19.94 -26.30 -34.77
N THR A 54 -20.27 -26.11 -36.05
CA THR A 54 -19.62 -26.76 -37.19
C THR A 54 -18.16 -26.27 -37.30
N GLU A 55 -17.34 -27.04 -38.03
CA GLU A 55 -15.96 -26.62 -38.32
C GLU A 55 -15.91 -25.24 -39.04
N ALA A 56 -16.87 -24.95 -39.88
CA ALA A 56 -17.02 -23.66 -40.55
C ALA A 56 -17.31 -22.52 -39.53
N GLU A 57 -18.19 -22.76 -38.56
CA GLU A 57 -18.51 -21.78 -37.51
C GLU A 57 -17.32 -21.53 -36.60
N TRP A 58 -16.57 -22.57 -36.21
CA TRP A 58 -15.32 -22.43 -35.47
C TRP A 58 -14.26 -21.67 -36.26
N THR A 59 -14.08 -21.97 -37.54
CA THR A 59 -13.12 -21.27 -38.42
C THR A 59 -13.51 -19.80 -38.56
N HIS A 60 -14.80 -19.49 -38.66
CA HIS A 60 -15.30 -18.13 -38.73
C HIS A 60 -14.99 -17.36 -37.44
N LEU A 61 -15.32 -17.92 -36.27
CA LEU A 61 -15.05 -17.31 -34.95
C LEU A 61 -13.54 -17.09 -34.72
N LEU A 62 -12.71 -18.07 -35.14
CA LEU A 62 -11.26 -17.96 -35.00
C LEU A 62 -10.69 -16.85 -35.90
N THR A 63 -11.21 -16.75 -37.13
CA THR A 63 -10.82 -15.72 -38.08
C THR A 63 -11.22 -14.33 -37.58
N GLN A 64 -12.42 -14.22 -37.02
CA GLN A 64 -12.91 -12.99 -36.39
C GLN A 64 -12.05 -12.58 -35.19
N ALA A 65 -11.73 -13.52 -34.29
CA ALA A 65 -10.87 -13.27 -33.15
C ALA A 65 -9.43 -12.90 -33.54
N GLN A 66 -8.89 -13.52 -34.61
CA GLN A 66 -7.59 -13.16 -35.19
C GLN A 66 -7.59 -11.77 -35.83
N GLN A 67 -8.67 -11.40 -36.51
CA GLN A 67 -8.85 -10.05 -37.07
C GLN A 67 -8.97 -8.98 -35.98
N GLU A 68 -9.70 -9.28 -34.90
CA GLU A 68 -9.79 -8.39 -33.72
C GLU A 68 -8.46 -8.27 -33.01
N SER A 69 -7.71 -9.36 -32.85
CA SER A 69 -6.37 -9.35 -32.30
C SER A 69 -5.39 -8.55 -33.17
N LYS A 70 -5.45 -8.71 -34.49
CA LYS A 70 -4.66 -7.88 -35.45
C LYS A 70 -5.07 -6.41 -35.39
N LYS A 71 -6.37 -6.09 -35.31
CA LYS A 71 -6.84 -4.71 -35.10
C LYS A 71 -6.33 -4.12 -33.79
N ARG A 72 -6.22 -4.93 -32.72
CA ARG A 72 -5.60 -4.52 -31.45
C ARG A 72 -4.09 -4.31 -31.57
N GLN A 73 -3.39 -5.06 -32.41
CA GLN A 73 -1.94 -4.91 -32.66
C GLN A 73 -1.57 -3.78 -33.59
N THR A 74 -2.42 -3.45 -34.58
CA THR A 74 -2.18 -2.39 -35.57
C THR A 74 -2.85 -1.06 -35.23
N GLY A 75 -3.86 -1.08 -34.41
CA GLY A 75 -4.48 0.11 -33.83
C GLY A 75 -3.73 0.53 -32.58
N ARG A 76 -2.64 1.34 -32.75
CA ARG A 76 -2.12 2.13 -31.63
C ARG A 76 -3.29 3.04 -31.23
N PRO A 77 -3.88 2.87 -30.03
CA PRO A 77 -4.87 3.84 -29.58
C PRO A 77 -4.16 5.18 -29.48
N PRO A 78 -4.83 6.31 -29.73
CA PRO A 78 -4.31 7.60 -29.37
C PRO A 78 -3.89 7.55 -27.91
N ALA A 79 -2.81 8.22 -27.55
CA ALA A 79 -2.13 8.16 -26.26
C ALA A 79 -2.97 8.52 -25.01
N ASP A 80 -4.29 8.64 -25.15
CA ASP A 80 -5.25 9.07 -24.12
C ASP A 80 -6.24 8.00 -23.64
N ARG A 81 -6.03 6.73 -23.96
CA ARG A 81 -6.74 5.65 -23.25
C ARG A 81 -5.77 4.87 -22.39
N ARG A 82 -5.44 5.44 -21.21
CA ARG A 82 -5.04 4.63 -20.05
C ARG A 82 -6.06 3.50 -19.90
N PRO A 83 -5.63 2.26 -19.54
CA PRO A 83 -6.59 1.26 -19.11
C PRO A 83 -7.46 1.92 -18.04
N VAL A 84 -8.77 1.73 -18.15
CA VAL A 84 -9.69 2.10 -17.07
C VAL A 84 -9.21 1.31 -15.87
N THR A 85 -8.39 1.92 -15.02
CA THR A 85 -8.04 1.38 -13.72
C THR A 85 -9.37 1.17 -13.02
N GLU A 86 -9.65 -0.06 -12.65
CA GLU A 86 -10.83 -0.38 -11.87
C GLU A 86 -10.90 0.61 -10.72
N THR A 87 -12.07 1.21 -10.52
CA THR A 87 -12.28 2.18 -9.43
C THR A 87 -11.93 1.48 -8.11
N PRO A 88 -10.94 1.96 -7.32
CA PRO A 88 -10.56 1.32 -6.07
C PRO A 88 -11.79 1.17 -5.17
N MET A 89 -12.06 -0.04 -4.69
CA MET A 89 -13.24 -0.32 -3.88
C MET A 89 -12.91 -1.33 -2.78
N THR A 90 -12.91 -0.87 -1.54
CA THR A 90 -12.68 -1.70 -0.36
C THR A 90 -13.93 -1.83 0.53
N LEU A 91 -15.11 -1.50 0.01
CA LEU A 91 -16.36 -1.59 0.76
C LEU A 91 -16.67 -3.03 1.17
N PRO A 92 -17.12 -3.25 2.41
CA PRO A 92 -17.72 -4.52 2.84
C PRO A 92 -18.94 -4.89 1.98
N VAL A 93 -19.35 -6.13 2.08
CA VAL A 93 -20.59 -6.60 1.42
C VAL A 93 -21.76 -5.72 1.84
N ARG A 94 -22.64 -5.40 0.89
CA ARG A 94 -23.85 -4.62 1.16
C ARG A 94 -24.69 -5.34 2.21
N PRO A 95 -25.15 -4.67 3.30
CA PRO A 95 -26.00 -5.29 4.29
C PRO A 95 -27.26 -5.88 3.66
N THR A 96 -27.51 -7.16 3.89
CA THR A 96 -28.74 -7.82 3.47
C THR A 96 -29.92 -7.33 4.32
N ALA A 97 -31.11 -7.27 3.74
CA ALA A 97 -32.33 -6.84 4.44
C ALA A 97 -32.24 -5.49 5.17
N PHE A 98 -31.52 -4.49 4.55
CA PHE A 98 -31.55 -3.13 5.07
C PHE A 98 -32.96 -2.57 4.95
N THR A 99 -33.66 -2.44 6.09
CA THR A 99 -35.07 -2.06 6.17
C THR A 99 -35.22 -0.86 7.10
N GLY A 100 -36.16 0.03 6.77
CA GLY A 100 -36.42 1.26 7.51
C GLY A 100 -35.35 2.35 7.29
N ARG A 101 -35.48 3.46 7.99
CA ARG A 101 -34.56 4.59 7.99
C ARG A 101 -34.33 5.26 6.63
N GLN A 102 -35.30 5.16 5.72
CA GLN A 102 -35.19 5.74 4.38
C GLN A 102 -34.94 7.25 4.41
N ASP A 103 -35.58 7.98 5.32
CA ASP A 103 -35.39 9.43 5.47
C ASP A 103 -33.98 9.76 5.92
N MET A 104 -33.42 8.99 6.84
CA MET A 104 -32.03 9.16 7.29
C MET A 104 -31.04 8.82 6.19
N LEU A 105 -31.31 7.75 5.44
CA LEU A 105 -30.48 7.39 4.28
C LEU A 105 -30.51 8.50 3.22
N GLN A 106 -31.69 9.05 2.90
CA GLN A 106 -31.80 10.15 1.95
C GLN A 106 -31.11 11.44 2.45
N ASN A 107 -31.22 11.76 3.74
CA ASN A 107 -30.49 12.87 4.35
C ASN A 107 -28.96 12.65 4.22
N LEU A 108 -28.48 11.46 4.57
CA LEU A 108 -27.07 11.12 4.46
C LEU A 108 -26.58 11.22 3.00
N LEU A 109 -27.32 10.65 2.06
CA LEU A 109 -27.00 10.73 0.63
C LEU A 109 -26.98 12.16 0.13
N GLY A 110 -27.94 13.01 0.55
CA GLY A 110 -27.96 14.43 0.20
C GLY A 110 -26.73 15.20 0.73
N ARG A 111 -26.05 14.69 1.78
CA ARG A 111 -24.81 15.26 2.33
C ARG A 111 -23.56 14.70 1.70
N LEU A 112 -23.64 13.50 1.15
CA LEU A 112 -22.53 12.87 0.44
C LEU A 112 -22.44 13.29 -1.04
N ASP A 113 -23.49 13.88 -1.62
CA ASP A 113 -23.52 14.33 -3.01
C ASP A 113 -22.33 15.29 -3.28
N PRO A 114 -21.36 14.94 -4.14
CA PRO A 114 -20.18 15.75 -4.37
C PRO A 114 -20.48 17.10 -5.03
N ASP A 115 -21.59 17.18 -5.78
CA ASP A 115 -21.96 18.36 -6.56
C ASP A 115 -22.84 19.33 -5.76
N ARG A 116 -23.56 18.85 -4.76
CA ARG A 116 -24.60 19.62 -4.05
C ARG A 116 -24.27 19.98 -2.61
N SER A 117 -23.46 19.16 -1.95
CA SER A 117 -23.17 19.36 -0.53
C SER A 117 -21.95 20.27 -0.31
N PRO A 118 -22.03 21.28 0.55
CA PRO A 118 -20.88 22.08 0.96
C PRO A 118 -20.01 21.37 2.02
N HIS A 119 -20.45 20.22 2.52
CA HIS A 119 -19.76 19.51 3.59
C HIS A 119 -18.82 18.46 3.00
N ASP A 120 -17.55 18.49 3.41
CA ASP A 120 -16.53 17.50 3.08
C ASP A 120 -16.57 16.27 3.99
N MET A 121 -17.19 16.40 5.19
CA MET A 121 -17.25 15.35 6.19
C MET A 121 -18.63 15.22 6.82
N VAL A 122 -19.10 13.98 6.97
CA VAL A 122 -20.32 13.61 7.67
C VAL A 122 -19.97 12.63 8.79
N VAL A 123 -20.45 12.90 10.01
CA VAL A 123 -20.29 11.99 11.15
C VAL A 123 -21.64 11.39 11.52
N VAL A 124 -21.75 10.07 11.48
CA VAL A 124 -22.90 9.32 11.97
C VAL A 124 -22.60 8.82 13.38
N SER A 125 -23.29 9.37 14.37
CA SER A 125 -23.17 8.99 15.77
C SER A 125 -24.47 8.38 16.28
N ALA A 126 -24.46 7.80 17.48
CA ALA A 126 -25.67 7.31 18.14
C ALA A 126 -26.08 8.27 19.26
N VAL A 127 -27.38 8.34 19.53
CA VAL A 127 -27.90 8.96 20.75
C VAL A 127 -27.35 8.19 21.95
N ALA A 128 -26.81 8.89 22.94
CA ALA A 128 -26.26 8.32 24.18
C ALA A 128 -25.20 7.21 24.01
N GLY A 129 -24.44 7.20 22.93
CA GLY A 129 -23.32 6.24 22.72
C GLY A 129 -23.73 4.81 22.44
N MET A 130 -25.02 4.52 22.20
CA MET A 130 -25.54 3.16 22.03
C MET A 130 -24.85 2.39 20.91
N GLY A 131 -24.34 1.19 21.24
CA GLY A 131 -23.89 0.20 20.26
C GLY A 131 -25.06 -0.57 19.65
N GLY A 132 -24.85 -1.22 18.51
CA GLY A 132 -25.89 -2.08 17.89
C GLY A 132 -27.05 -1.33 17.22
N VAL A 133 -27.02 0.00 17.19
CA VAL A 133 -28.08 0.85 16.60
C VAL A 133 -28.04 0.88 15.06
N GLY A 134 -26.99 0.31 14.41
CA GLY A 134 -26.90 0.19 12.95
C GLY A 134 -26.18 1.34 12.24
N LYS A 135 -25.25 2.05 12.89
CA LYS A 135 -24.43 3.12 12.28
C LYS A 135 -23.61 2.65 11.07
N SER A 136 -22.84 1.60 11.27
CA SER A 136 -22.00 1.00 10.22
C SER A 136 -22.85 0.48 9.06
N ALA A 137 -23.98 -0.19 9.36
CA ALA A 137 -24.91 -0.69 8.32
C ALA A 137 -25.48 0.47 7.48
N LEU A 138 -25.89 1.58 8.09
CA LEU A 138 -26.37 2.76 7.38
C LEU A 138 -25.26 3.38 6.51
N ALA A 139 -24.07 3.53 7.05
CA ALA A 139 -22.94 4.14 6.36
C ALA A 139 -22.48 3.28 5.17
N ILE A 140 -22.35 1.97 5.35
CA ILE A 140 -22.00 1.02 4.28
C ILE A 140 -23.09 1.02 3.20
N HIS A 141 -24.36 0.99 3.59
CA HIS A 141 -25.48 1.03 2.63
C HIS A 141 -25.47 2.33 1.82
N ALA A 142 -25.25 3.48 2.47
CA ALA A 142 -25.14 4.78 1.78
C ALA A 142 -23.92 4.82 0.82
N ALA A 143 -22.80 4.22 1.21
CA ALA A 143 -21.63 4.12 0.34
C ALA A 143 -21.91 3.26 -0.92
N HIS A 144 -22.65 2.16 -0.77
CA HIS A 144 -23.10 1.36 -1.92
C HIS A 144 -24.09 2.11 -2.82
N GLU A 145 -25.01 2.88 -2.25
CA GLU A 145 -25.91 3.75 -3.03
C GLU A 145 -25.12 4.83 -3.79
N ALA A 146 -24.14 5.45 -3.15
CA ALA A 146 -23.24 6.42 -3.79
C ALA A 146 -22.44 5.78 -4.94
N ARG A 147 -22.00 4.54 -4.79
CA ARG A 147 -21.38 3.74 -5.84
C ARG A 147 -22.34 3.53 -7.02
N ASP A 148 -23.55 3.07 -6.75
CA ASP A 148 -24.54 2.77 -7.77
C ASP A 148 -24.92 4.04 -8.57
N ARG A 149 -24.84 5.20 -7.92
CA ARG A 149 -24.99 6.55 -8.54
C ARG A 149 -23.71 7.05 -9.22
N ARG A 150 -22.58 6.32 -9.11
CA ARG A 150 -21.28 6.69 -9.68
C ARG A 150 -20.74 8.05 -9.22
N TRP A 151 -21.03 8.44 -7.98
CA TRP A 151 -20.60 9.73 -7.44
C TRP A 151 -19.09 9.82 -7.18
N PHE A 152 -18.43 8.70 -6.93
CA PHE A 152 -17.02 8.64 -6.54
C PHE A 152 -16.19 7.75 -7.48
N PRO A 153 -15.95 8.22 -8.73
CA PRO A 153 -15.15 7.47 -9.72
C PRO A 153 -13.67 7.36 -9.34
N GLY A 154 -13.20 8.13 -8.36
CA GLY A 154 -11.84 8.06 -7.83
C GLY A 154 -11.61 6.89 -6.88
N GLY A 155 -12.65 6.42 -6.19
CA GLY A 155 -12.59 5.30 -5.26
C GLY A 155 -13.62 5.40 -4.14
N LEU A 156 -13.93 4.22 -3.56
CA LEU A 156 -14.74 4.09 -2.35
C LEU A 156 -13.92 3.27 -1.35
N LEU A 157 -13.31 3.94 -0.40
CA LEU A 157 -12.38 3.35 0.56
C LEU A 157 -13.08 3.14 1.90
N HIS A 158 -12.95 1.96 2.47
CA HIS A 158 -13.47 1.64 3.79
C HIS A 158 -12.35 1.16 4.70
N LEU A 159 -12.33 1.70 5.90
CA LEU A 159 -11.43 1.24 6.96
C LEU A 159 -12.15 1.26 8.31
N ASN A 160 -12.11 0.13 9.01
CA ASN A 160 -12.56 0.03 10.39
C ASN A 160 -11.39 0.38 11.31
N LEU A 161 -11.53 1.40 12.16
CA LEU A 161 -10.47 1.88 13.06
C LEU A 161 -10.50 1.22 14.42
N HIS A 162 -11.47 0.34 14.69
CA HIS A 162 -11.59 -0.45 15.92
C HIS A 162 -11.44 0.35 17.21
N GLY A 163 -11.88 1.61 17.19
CA GLY A 163 -11.66 2.57 18.25
C GLY A 163 -12.19 2.19 19.63
N TYR A 164 -12.96 1.12 19.73
CA TYR A 164 -13.57 0.62 20.98
C TYR A 164 -13.13 -0.80 21.34
N ASP A 165 -12.10 -1.32 20.73
CA ASP A 165 -11.51 -2.60 21.14
C ASP A 165 -10.63 -2.38 22.39
N PRO A 166 -10.99 -2.96 23.54
CA PRO A 166 -10.28 -2.72 24.80
C PRO A 166 -8.89 -3.34 24.87
N ARG A 167 -8.53 -4.21 23.91
CA ARG A 167 -7.28 -4.98 23.92
C ARG A 167 -6.20 -4.40 23.03
N HIS A 168 -6.61 -3.85 21.90
CA HIS A 168 -5.65 -3.46 20.85
C HIS A 168 -5.50 -1.94 20.74
N GLY A 169 -6.36 -1.18 21.37
CA GLY A 169 -6.45 0.25 21.17
C GLY A 169 -6.88 0.62 19.74
N PRO A 170 -7.08 1.90 19.48
CA PRO A 170 -7.45 2.39 18.17
C PRO A 170 -6.29 2.22 17.18
N ALA A 171 -6.61 1.93 15.90
CA ALA A 171 -5.62 1.86 14.83
C ALA A 171 -4.77 3.15 14.81
N ASP A 172 -3.45 2.99 14.71
CA ASP A 172 -2.53 4.12 14.65
C ASP A 172 -2.64 4.87 13.31
N ALA A 173 -2.33 6.18 13.34
CA ALA A 173 -2.51 7.05 12.18
C ALA A 173 -1.61 6.66 11.00
N GLU A 174 -0.45 6.07 11.25
CA GLU A 174 0.48 5.66 10.21
C GLU A 174 -0.05 4.47 9.42
N THR A 175 -0.51 3.43 10.11
CA THR A 175 -1.15 2.25 9.51
C THR A 175 -2.38 2.64 8.69
N VAL A 176 -3.18 3.58 9.20
CA VAL A 176 -4.40 4.05 8.52
C VAL A 176 -4.06 4.75 7.21
N VAL A 177 -3.12 5.69 7.19
CA VAL A 177 -2.75 6.42 5.97
C VAL A 177 -2.06 5.52 4.95
N ASP A 178 -1.22 4.58 5.40
CA ASP A 178 -0.58 3.58 4.53
C ASP A 178 -1.61 2.73 3.81
N ARG A 179 -2.61 2.26 4.53
CA ARG A 179 -3.69 1.46 3.96
C ARG A 179 -4.49 2.24 2.93
N LEU A 180 -4.91 3.46 3.26
CA LEU A 180 -5.67 4.31 2.34
C LEU A 180 -4.88 4.66 1.07
N LEU A 181 -3.58 4.94 1.18
CA LEU A 181 -2.71 5.19 0.02
C LEU A 181 -2.55 3.93 -0.84
N THR A 182 -2.37 2.77 -0.22
CA THR A 182 -2.25 1.49 -0.91
C THR A 182 -3.55 1.13 -1.63
N ASP A 183 -4.69 1.35 -0.99
CA ASP A 183 -6.00 1.12 -1.58
C ASP A 183 -6.27 2.05 -2.78
N LEU A 184 -5.66 3.25 -2.84
CA LEU A 184 -5.65 4.14 -4.01
C LEU A 184 -4.63 3.74 -5.08
N GLY A 185 -3.91 2.64 -4.89
CA GLY A 185 -2.96 2.09 -5.86
C GLY A 185 -1.53 2.61 -5.71
N ILE A 186 -1.22 3.37 -4.64
CA ILE A 186 0.16 3.74 -4.34
C ILE A 186 0.90 2.48 -3.87
N LYS A 187 2.00 2.16 -4.53
CA LYS A 187 2.78 0.97 -4.16
C LYS A 187 3.48 1.21 -2.83
N THR A 188 3.54 0.19 -2.00
CA THR A 188 4.15 0.28 -0.66
C THR A 188 5.59 0.82 -0.68
N ARG A 189 6.35 0.52 -1.72
CA ARG A 189 7.73 1.01 -1.91
C ARG A 189 7.82 2.53 -2.13
N ASP A 190 6.73 3.14 -2.61
CA ASP A 190 6.67 4.56 -2.95
C ASP A 190 6.14 5.40 -1.76
N LEU A 191 5.75 4.73 -0.67
CA LEU A 191 5.33 5.39 0.57
C LEU A 191 6.52 6.07 1.24
N PRO A 192 6.39 7.33 1.67
CA PRO A 192 7.39 7.98 2.50
C PRO A 192 7.62 7.19 3.80
N PRO A 193 8.84 7.23 4.36
CA PRO A 193 9.14 6.50 5.59
C PRO A 193 8.64 7.18 6.86
N ASP A 194 8.22 8.45 6.79
CA ASP A 194 7.74 9.26 7.91
C ASP A 194 6.27 9.61 7.74
N LEU A 195 5.58 9.77 8.87
CA LEU A 195 4.13 10.04 8.90
C LEU A 195 3.77 11.36 8.21
N ASP A 196 4.58 12.40 8.36
CA ASP A 196 4.34 13.70 7.73
C ASP A 196 4.46 13.61 6.19
N GLY A 197 5.42 12.84 5.71
CA GLY A 197 5.57 12.54 4.28
C GLY A 197 4.36 11.77 3.75
N LYS A 198 3.88 10.78 4.49
CA LYS A 198 2.68 10.00 4.14
C LYS A 198 1.43 10.88 4.09
N HIS A 199 1.24 11.78 5.06
CA HIS A 199 0.13 12.75 5.03
C HIS A 199 0.23 13.72 3.86
N ARG A 200 1.44 14.21 3.53
CA ARG A 200 1.62 15.05 2.33
C ARG A 200 1.27 14.28 1.06
N LEU A 201 1.73 13.04 0.92
CA LEU A 201 1.41 12.18 -0.22
C LEU A 201 -0.11 11.91 -0.32
N TRP A 202 -0.78 11.70 0.81
CA TRP A 202 -2.25 11.56 0.87
C TRP A 202 -2.95 12.80 0.29
N GLN A 203 -2.60 13.99 0.77
CA GLN A 203 -3.19 15.24 0.29
C GLN A 203 -2.89 15.49 -1.21
N GLN A 204 -1.68 15.22 -1.66
CA GLN A 204 -1.29 15.35 -3.08
C GLN A 204 -2.05 14.37 -3.96
N THR A 205 -2.21 13.11 -3.51
CA THR A 205 -2.96 12.09 -4.26
C THR A 205 -4.43 12.49 -4.41
N LEU A 206 -5.05 13.00 -3.35
CA LEU A 206 -6.41 13.50 -3.41
C LEU A 206 -6.53 14.72 -4.31
N ALA A 207 -5.63 15.71 -4.20
CA ALA A 207 -5.64 16.90 -5.07
C ALA A 207 -5.55 16.50 -6.55
N ARG A 208 -4.65 15.56 -6.90
CA ARG A 208 -4.55 15.03 -8.26
C ARG A 208 -5.84 14.38 -8.75
N LEU A 209 -6.51 13.58 -7.89
CA LEU A 209 -7.78 12.93 -8.24
C LEU A 209 -8.91 13.98 -8.40
N ALA A 210 -8.88 15.06 -7.62
CA ALA A 210 -9.82 16.19 -7.77
C ALA A 210 -9.64 16.88 -9.13
N ASP A 211 -8.40 17.18 -9.53
CA ASP A 211 -8.08 17.77 -10.83
C ASP A 211 -8.49 16.88 -12.01
N GLN A 212 -8.48 15.57 -11.82
CA GLN A 212 -8.97 14.60 -12.78
C GLN A 212 -10.49 14.41 -12.77
N HIS A 213 -11.24 15.19 -11.99
CA HIS A 213 -12.69 15.03 -11.76
C HIS A 213 -13.06 13.64 -11.26
N ARG A 214 -12.22 13.05 -10.41
CA ARG A 214 -12.38 11.73 -9.81
C ARG A 214 -12.47 11.83 -8.28
N PRO A 215 -13.58 12.32 -7.73
CA PRO A 215 -13.77 12.37 -6.29
C PRO A 215 -13.71 10.98 -5.66
N VAL A 216 -13.28 10.92 -4.40
CA VAL A 216 -13.17 9.72 -3.57
C VAL A 216 -14.11 9.84 -2.38
N LEU A 217 -14.73 8.74 -1.96
CA LEU A 217 -15.40 8.61 -0.66
C LEU A 217 -14.51 7.78 0.27
N VAL A 218 -14.21 8.33 1.44
CA VAL A 218 -13.51 7.64 2.53
C VAL A 218 -14.50 7.35 3.65
N LEU A 219 -14.75 6.07 3.93
CA LEU A 219 -15.59 5.61 5.04
C LEU A 219 -14.70 5.11 6.17
N LEU A 220 -14.65 5.85 7.29
CA LEU A 220 -13.96 5.46 8.51
C LEU A 220 -14.98 4.96 9.54
N ASP A 221 -14.93 3.68 9.84
CA ASP A 221 -15.86 3.03 10.76
C ASP A 221 -15.26 2.86 12.16
N ASN A 222 -16.07 2.93 13.20
CA ASN A 222 -15.70 2.76 14.62
C ASN A 222 -14.59 3.71 15.11
N VAL A 223 -14.66 4.98 14.76
CA VAL A 223 -13.71 6.01 15.20
C VAL A 223 -13.88 6.31 16.69
N ALA A 224 -12.79 6.28 17.47
CA ALA A 224 -12.78 6.60 18.90
C ALA A 224 -12.54 8.08 19.20
N SER A 225 -11.70 8.75 18.41
CA SER A 225 -11.30 10.13 18.65
C SER A 225 -11.14 10.93 17.36
N SER A 226 -11.30 12.24 17.46
CA SER A 226 -11.08 13.16 16.34
C SER A 226 -9.63 13.20 15.86
N SER A 227 -8.67 12.91 16.73
CA SER A 227 -7.26 12.87 16.36
C SER A 227 -6.93 11.79 15.31
N GLN A 228 -7.73 10.72 15.24
CA GLN A 228 -7.60 9.71 14.19
C GLN A 228 -8.08 10.20 12.82
N VAL A 229 -8.99 11.15 12.78
CA VAL A 229 -9.70 11.60 11.57
C VAL A 229 -9.07 12.85 10.96
N MET A 230 -8.65 13.80 11.81
CA MET A 230 -8.19 15.13 11.38
C MET A 230 -7.06 15.08 10.33
N PRO A 231 -6.02 14.26 10.49
CA PRO A 231 -4.93 14.19 9.51
C PRO A 231 -5.37 13.63 8.14
N LEU A 232 -6.47 12.86 8.12
CA LEU A 232 -6.97 12.16 6.94
C LEU A 232 -8.04 12.95 6.18
N ARG A 233 -8.47 14.10 6.73
CA ARG A 233 -9.56 14.89 6.16
C ARG A 233 -9.27 15.26 4.71
N PRO A 234 -10.15 14.86 3.76
CA PRO A 234 -9.94 15.13 2.35
C PRO A 234 -10.40 16.56 1.99
N PRO A 235 -9.78 17.20 0.98
CA PRO A 235 -10.31 18.43 0.40
C PRO A 235 -11.56 18.15 -0.45
N THR A 236 -12.38 19.17 -0.72
CA THR A 236 -13.44 19.08 -1.72
C THR A 236 -12.83 18.85 -3.12
N PRO A 237 -13.43 18.01 -4.01
CA PRO A 237 -14.79 17.45 -3.96
C PRO A 237 -14.90 16.09 -3.26
N HIS A 238 -13.81 15.56 -2.69
CA HIS A 238 -13.85 14.30 -1.96
C HIS A 238 -14.80 14.38 -0.77
N ARG A 239 -15.22 13.22 -0.25
CA ARG A 239 -16.10 13.12 0.92
C ARG A 239 -15.55 12.13 1.93
N MET A 240 -15.79 12.44 3.20
CA MET A 240 -15.48 11.53 4.30
C MET A 240 -16.75 11.23 5.09
N LEU A 241 -17.02 9.96 5.31
CA LEU A 241 -18.09 9.47 6.15
C LEU A 241 -17.47 8.76 7.36
N VAL A 242 -17.86 9.17 8.54
CA VAL A 242 -17.31 8.66 9.79
C VAL A 242 -18.42 8.05 10.63
N THR A 243 -18.23 6.86 11.18
CA THR A 243 -19.10 6.33 12.23
C THR A 243 -18.38 6.34 13.57
N SER A 244 -19.08 6.67 14.63
CA SER A 244 -18.53 6.72 15.98
C SER A 244 -19.61 6.45 17.05
N ARG A 245 -19.19 5.94 18.22
CA ARG A 245 -20.03 5.92 19.42
C ARG A 245 -20.03 7.28 20.13
N GLN A 246 -19.02 8.11 19.89
CA GLN A 246 -18.88 9.45 20.46
C GLN A 246 -19.35 10.52 19.47
N LYS A 247 -19.73 11.67 19.99
CA LYS A 247 -20.24 12.78 19.17
C LYS A 247 -19.15 13.52 18.37
N LEU A 248 -17.86 13.31 18.65
CA LEU A 248 -16.70 13.94 18.01
C LEU A 248 -16.94 15.45 17.76
N SER A 249 -17.25 16.19 18.82
CA SER A 249 -17.77 17.56 18.74
C SER A 249 -16.77 18.58 18.23
N ASP A 250 -15.49 18.28 18.29
CA ASP A 250 -14.37 19.07 17.81
C ASP A 250 -14.16 18.96 16.28
N LEU A 251 -14.74 17.95 15.60
CA LEU A 251 -14.77 17.89 14.16
C LEU A 251 -15.77 18.90 13.58
N ARG A 252 -15.31 19.74 12.66
CA ARG A 252 -16.18 20.60 11.84
C ARG A 252 -16.87 19.77 10.76
N ALA A 253 -17.83 18.94 11.16
CA ALA A 253 -18.53 17.98 10.31
C ALA A 253 -20.05 18.14 10.46
N TYR A 254 -20.79 17.75 9.43
CA TYR A 254 -22.24 17.57 9.56
C TYR A 254 -22.51 16.31 10.38
N ARG A 255 -23.41 16.38 11.34
CA ARG A 255 -23.70 15.25 12.27
C ARG A 255 -25.08 14.73 12.07
N ILE A 256 -25.17 13.39 12.04
CA ILE A 256 -26.43 12.64 12.04
C ILE A 256 -26.44 11.80 13.31
N GLU A 257 -27.34 12.09 14.22
CA GLU A 257 -27.56 11.27 15.41
C GLU A 257 -28.61 10.19 15.08
N LEU A 258 -28.23 8.93 15.29
CA LEU A 258 -29.06 7.79 14.97
C LEU A 258 -29.80 7.27 16.22
N PRO A 259 -31.13 7.42 16.28
CA PRO A 259 -31.94 6.84 17.37
C PRO A 259 -32.16 5.34 17.16
N PRO A 260 -32.72 4.59 18.15
CA PRO A 260 -33.33 3.31 17.91
C PRO A 260 -34.32 3.37 16.73
N MET A 261 -34.63 2.25 16.12
CA MET A 261 -35.61 2.20 15.01
C MET A 261 -37.02 2.60 15.49
N ALA A 262 -37.81 3.11 14.56
CA ALA A 262 -39.23 3.23 14.84
C ALA A 262 -39.85 1.82 14.96
N GLU A 263 -40.85 1.66 15.79
CA GLU A 263 -41.49 0.36 16.05
C GLU A 263 -41.89 -0.38 14.76
N PRO A 264 -42.61 0.24 13.80
CA PRO A 264 -42.99 -0.43 12.55
C PRO A 264 -41.78 -0.90 11.73
N GLU A 265 -40.68 -0.11 11.72
CA GLU A 265 -39.43 -0.44 11.04
C GLU A 265 -38.73 -1.63 11.70
N ALA A 266 -38.74 -1.68 13.04
CA ALA A 266 -38.15 -2.79 13.81
C ALA A 266 -38.86 -4.10 13.55
N VAL A 267 -40.19 -4.09 13.48
CA VAL A 267 -41.01 -5.28 13.12
C VAL A 267 -40.76 -5.69 11.67
N GLN A 268 -40.69 -4.74 10.74
CA GLN A 268 -40.29 -5.01 9.35
C GLN A 268 -38.90 -5.64 9.24
N LEU A 269 -37.93 -5.17 10.05
CA LEU A 269 -36.59 -5.74 10.08
C LEU A 269 -36.62 -7.19 10.59
N LEU A 270 -37.42 -7.49 11.63
CA LEU A 270 -37.57 -8.85 12.15
C LEU A 270 -38.14 -9.78 11.08
N ASP A 271 -39.19 -9.35 10.37
CA ASP A 271 -39.78 -10.11 9.24
C ASP A 271 -38.77 -10.36 8.13
N ALA A 272 -38.05 -9.31 7.71
CA ALA A 272 -37.04 -9.40 6.68
C ALA A 272 -35.87 -10.31 7.10
N ALA A 273 -35.43 -10.24 8.35
CA ALA A 273 -34.34 -11.07 8.87
C ALA A 273 -34.71 -12.56 8.90
N LEU A 274 -35.92 -12.90 9.25
CA LEU A 274 -36.43 -14.27 9.20
C LEU A 274 -36.49 -14.82 7.78
N ARG A 275 -36.90 -13.99 6.82
CA ARG A 275 -36.97 -14.37 5.40
C ARG A 275 -35.64 -14.54 4.74
N VAL A 276 -34.55 -13.95 5.26
CA VAL A 276 -33.17 -14.20 4.76
C VAL A 276 -32.80 -15.68 4.90
N THR A 277 -33.21 -16.32 5.99
CA THR A 277 -32.92 -17.73 6.26
C THR A 277 -33.98 -18.67 5.68
N ASN A 278 -35.23 -18.24 5.65
CA ASN A 278 -36.35 -18.99 5.10
C ASN A 278 -37.35 -18.03 4.45
N ASP A 279 -37.34 -17.95 3.13
CA ASP A 279 -38.22 -17.06 2.34
C ASP A 279 -39.73 -17.31 2.57
N SER A 280 -40.09 -18.50 3.07
CA SER A 280 -41.45 -18.89 3.40
C SER A 280 -41.86 -18.58 4.86
N ASP A 281 -40.98 -18.00 5.66
CA ASP A 281 -41.29 -17.69 7.06
C ASP A 281 -42.25 -16.47 7.14
N ASP A 282 -43.49 -16.76 7.46
CA ASP A 282 -44.57 -15.78 7.52
C ASP A 282 -45.11 -15.57 8.97
N ARG A 283 -44.36 -16.06 9.98
CA ARG A 283 -44.80 -15.97 11.39
C ARG A 283 -45.12 -14.55 11.83
N VAL A 284 -44.25 -13.58 11.48
CA VAL A 284 -44.44 -12.15 11.80
C VAL A 284 -45.67 -11.62 11.07
N GLN A 285 -45.87 -11.98 9.78
CA GLN A 285 -47.01 -11.53 9.01
C GLN A 285 -48.32 -12.11 9.53
N ARG A 286 -48.32 -13.37 9.97
CA ARG A 286 -49.51 -14.01 10.60
C ARG A 286 -49.84 -13.36 11.95
N ASP A 287 -48.82 -13.04 12.77
CA ASP A 287 -49.00 -12.35 14.03
C ASP A 287 -49.61 -10.97 13.82
N LEU A 288 -49.09 -10.19 12.87
CA LEU A 288 -49.61 -8.88 12.48
C LEU A 288 -51.02 -8.94 11.93
N GLN A 289 -51.41 -10.00 11.23
CA GLN A 289 -52.77 -10.21 10.73
C GLN A 289 -53.73 -10.60 11.84
N ALA A 290 -53.25 -11.38 12.83
CA ALA A 290 -54.06 -11.78 13.95
C ALA A 290 -54.33 -10.64 14.95
N SER A 291 -53.36 -9.69 15.05
CA SER A 291 -53.40 -8.59 16.03
C SER A 291 -54.06 -7.29 15.50
N ARG A 292 -54.87 -7.37 14.42
CA ARG A 292 -55.42 -6.22 13.71
C ARG A 292 -56.29 -5.24 14.51
N ASP A 293 -56.74 -5.58 15.72
CA ASP A 293 -57.58 -4.76 16.58
C ASP A 293 -56.95 -4.35 17.93
N ASP A 294 -55.77 -4.91 18.29
CA ASP A 294 -55.03 -4.53 19.50
C ASP A 294 -53.54 -4.39 19.16
N ASP A 295 -52.88 -3.32 19.68
CA ASP A 295 -51.46 -3.03 19.54
C ASP A 295 -50.52 -4.07 20.24
N ASP A 296 -51.03 -5.24 20.61
CA ASP A 296 -50.42 -6.29 21.42
C ASP A 296 -49.87 -7.48 20.63
N GLY A 297 -49.48 -7.30 19.37
CA GLY A 297 -48.85 -8.37 18.57
C GLY A 297 -47.54 -8.85 19.19
N GLN A 298 -47.29 -10.18 19.16
CA GLN A 298 -46.05 -10.73 19.74
C GLN A 298 -44.79 -10.25 19.01
N ALA A 299 -44.89 -9.95 17.74
CA ALA A 299 -43.77 -9.33 16.98
C ALA A 299 -43.44 -7.92 17.50
N HIS A 300 -44.44 -7.12 17.83
CA HIS A 300 -44.26 -5.79 18.46
C HIS A 300 -43.63 -5.93 19.84
N ARG A 301 -44.08 -6.86 20.66
CA ARG A 301 -43.55 -7.14 21.98
C ARG A 301 -42.07 -7.60 21.90
N ILE A 302 -41.71 -8.44 20.95
CA ILE A 302 -40.32 -8.83 20.69
C ILE A 302 -39.49 -7.61 20.29
N ALA A 303 -39.98 -6.77 19.38
CA ALA A 303 -39.28 -5.57 18.93
C ALA A 303 -39.02 -4.58 20.10
N ALA A 304 -40.03 -4.40 20.98
CA ALA A 304 -39.88 -3.59 22.20
C ALA A 304 -38.83 -4.16 23.17
N LEU A 305 -38.88 -5.48 23.42
CA LEU A 305 -37.93 -6.19 24.27
C LEU A 305 -36.51 -6.16 23.70
N CYS A 306 -36.36 -6.07 22.38
CA CYS A 306 -35.08 -5.80 21.68
C CYS A 306 -34.66 -4.33 21.71
N GLY A 307 -35.42 -3.44 22.36
CA GLY A 307 -35.14 -2.01 22.44
C GLY A 307 -35.14 -1.34 21.09
N TYR A 308 -35.80 -1.89 20.10
CA TYR A 308 -35.81 -1.46 18.69
C TYR A 308 -34.39 -1.37 18.08
N LEU A 309 -33.50 -2.23 18.54
CA LEU A 309 -32.11 -2.25 18.12
C LEU A 309 -31.86 -3.32 17.05
N PRO A 310 -31.35 -2.97 15.87
CA PRO A 310 -31.12 -3.93 14.78
C PRO A 310 -30.31 -5.16 15.20
N LEU A 311 -29.24 -5.00 15.97
CA LEU A 311 -28.40 -6.12 16.40
C LEU A 311 -29.16 -7.13 17.26
N ALA A 312 -30.00 -6.67 18.21
CA ALA A 312 -30.80 -7.52 19.03
C ALA A 312 -31.88 -8.27 18.19
N LEU A 313 -32.49 -7.56 17.25
CA LEU A 313 -33.48 -8.14 16.33
C LEU A 313 -32.88 -9.24 15.43
N TRP A 314 -31.65 -9.04 14.92
CA TRP A 314 -30.94 -10.05 14.15
C TRP A 314 -30.59 -11.29 14.97
N ILE A 315 -30.13 -11.13 16.21
CA ILE A 315 -29.83 -12.24 17.13
C ILE A 315 -31.12 -13.03 17.40
N VAL A 316 -32.22 -12.32 17.66
CA VAL A 316 -33.54 -12.95 17.91
C VAL A 316 -34.11 -13.64 16.67
N ALA A 317 -33.89 -13.05 15.48
CA ALA A 317 -34.27 -13.71 14.21
C ALA A 317 -33.50 -15.01 14.01
N GLY A 318 -32.17 -15.04 14.35
CA GLY A 318 -31.40 -16.28 14.32
C GLY A 318 -31.98 -17.37 15.22
N LEU A 319 -32.33 -17.01 16.47
CA LEU A 319 -32.98 -17.95 17.40
C LEU A 319 -34.34 -18.51 16.89
N LEU A 320 -35.12 -17.70 16.21
CA LEU A 320 -36.38 -18.13 15.57
C LEU A 320 -36.12 -18.97 14.32
N SER A 321 -35.08 -18.72 13.58
CA SER A 321 -34.73 -19.47 12.36
C SER A 321 -34.30 -20.91 12.69
N ASP A 322 -33.64 -21.11 13.82
CA ASP A 322 -33.24 -22.44 14.30
C ASP A 322 -34.42 -23.28 14.76
N GLU A 323 -35.54 -22.63 15.15
CA GLU A 323 -36.79 -23.28 15.58
C GLU A 323 -38.01 -22.82 14.75
N PRO A 324 -38.18 -23.28 13.49
CA PRO A 324 -39.19 -22.74 12.59
C PRO A 324 -40.64 -22.93 13.07
N LEU A 325 -40.90 -23.88 13.94
CA LEU A 325 -42.25 -24.18 14.49
C LEU A 325 -42.54 -23.45 15.81
N ARG A 326 -41.56 -22.73 16.35
CA ARG A 326 -41.72 -22.06 17.65
C ARG A 326 -42.65 -20.84 17.56
N PRO A 327 -43.66 -20.73 18.47
CA PRO A 327 -44.47 -19.53 18.55
C PRO A 327 -43.67 -18.29 18.95
N LEU A 328 -44.02 -17.13 18.41
CA LEU A 328 -43.38 -15.85 18.78
C LEU A 328 -43.63 -15.52 20.28
N ALA A 329 -44.76 -15.90 20.82
CA ALA A 329 -45.09 -15.67 22.23
C ALA A 329 -44.11 -16.34 23.19
N ASP A 330 -43.69 -17.57 22.93
CA ASP A 330 -42.75 -18.30 23.78
C ASP A 330 -41.38 -17.58 23.86
N LEU A 331 -40.93 -17.04 22.73
CA LEU A 331 -39.67 -16.27 22.71
C LEU A 331 -39.84 -14.92 23.39
N ALA A 332 -40.99 -14.24 23.21
CA ALA A 332 -41.27 -12.99 23.89
C ALA A 332 -41.27 -13.17 25.42
N ASP A 333 -41.81 -14.26 25.94
CA ASP A 333 -41.81 -14.59 27.38
C ASP A 333 -40.41 -14.86 27.89
N GLU A 334 -39.57 -15.63 27.17
CA GLU A 334 -38.15 -15.83 27.54
C GLU A 334 -37.34 -14.55 27.52
N LEU A 335 -37.52 -13.67 26.54
CA LEU A 335 -36.91 -12.37 26.49
C LEU A 335 -37.29 -11.50 27.68
N GLN A 336 -38.57 -11.48 28.04
CA GLN A 336 -39.07 -10.78 29.20
C GLN A 336 -38.46 -11.29 30.53
N GLU A 337 -38.33 -12.62 30.66
CA GLU A 337 -37.64 -13.20 31.83
C GLU A 337 -36.16 -12.83 31.88
N ALA A 338 -35.47 -12.80 30.72
CA ALA A 338 -34.08 -12.36 30.63
C ALA A 338 -33.93 -10.88 31.07
N HIS A 339 -34.83 -10.01 30.60
CA HIS A 339 -34.86 -8.61 31.03
C HIS A 339 -35.07 -8.48 32.55
N THR A 340 -36.07 -9.17 33.08
CA THR A 340 -36.39 -9.14 34.53
C THR A 340 -35.19 -9.58 35.39
N ARG A 341 -34.45 -10.58 34.94
CA ARG A 341 -33.20 -11.01 35.61
C ARG A 341 -32.09 -9.95 35.58
N LEU A 342 -31.93 -9.27 34.44
CA LEU A 342 -30.92 -8.20 34.28
C LEU A 342 -31.32 -6.97 35.12
N ASP A 343 -32.58 -6.58 35.16
CA ASP A 343 -33.11 -5.51 35.98
C ASP A 343 -32.88 -5.79 37.47
N ALA A 344 -33.06 -7.04 37.89
CA ALA A 344 -32.83 -7.46 39.28
C ALA A 344 -31.38 -7.38 39.72
N LEU A 345 -30.44 -7.33 38.75
CA LEU A 345 -29.01 -7.09 39.01
C LEU A 345 -28.66 -5.59 39.14
N GLY A 346 -29.65 -4.70 38.97
CA GLY A 346 -29.52 -3.29 39.28
C GLY A 346 -28.92 -2.43 38.13
N TYR A 347 -29.04 -2.90 36.88
CA TYR A 347 -28.54 -2.16 35.70
C TYR A 347 -29.67 -1.31 35.09
N PRO A 348 -29.67 0.01 35.21
CA PRO A 348 -30.74 0.86 34.65
C PRO A 348 -30.52 1.13 33.14
N GLY A 349 -31.00 0.25 32.29
CA GLY A 349 -31.06 0.43 30.82
C GLY A 349 -29.76 0.24 30.07
N ILE A 350 -28.62 0.31 30.73
CA ILE A 350 -27.26 0.11 30.19
C ILE A 350 -26.44 -0.61 31.25
N ASP A 351 -25.65 -1.63 30.87
CA ASP A 351 -24.77 -2.34 31.81
C ASP A 351 -23.51 -1.53 32.17
N GLU A 352 -22.65 -2.10 33.07
CA GLU A 352 -21.39 -1.43 33.51
C GLU A 352 -20.44 -1.10 32.38
N GLU A 353 -20.49 -1.86 31.26
CA GLU A 353 -19.68 -1.64 30.04
C GLU A 353 -20.37 -0.75 29.00
N GLY A 354 -21.53 -0.17 29.32
CA GLY A 354 -22.26 0.74 28.45
C GLY A 354 -23.05 0.06 27.33
N ARG A 355 -23.42 -1.23 27.48
CA ARG A 355 -24.22 -1.98 26.51
C ARG A 355 -25.71 -1.86 26.81
N PRO A 356 -26.60 -1.72 25.81
CA PRO A 356 -28.04 -1.78 26.04
C PRO A 356 -28.49 -3.13 26.58
N LEU A 357 -29.29 -3.15 27.65
CA LEU A 357 -29.81 -4.39 28.27
C LEU A 357 -30.54 -5.28 27.29
N ALA A 358 -31.30 -4.69 26.36
CA ALA A 358 -31.99 -5.41 25.30
C ALA A 358 -31.04 -6.27 24.43
N VAL A 359 -29.87 -5.75 24.09
CA VAL A 359 -28.86 -6.50 23.32
C VAL A 359 -28.29 -7.63 24.20
N ARG A 360 -27.98 -7.34 25.47
CA ARG A 360 -27.50 -8.34 26.43
C ARG A 360 -28.47 -9.46 26.67
N ALA A 361 -29.79 -9.18 26.78
CA ALA A 361 -30.81 -10.17 26.95
C ALA A 361 -30.91 -11.13 25.76
N ALA A 362 -30.83 -10.57 24.55
CA ALA A 362 -30.81 -11.38 23.31
C ALA A 362 -29.56 -12.27 23.22
N MET A 363 -28.39 -11.72 23.59
CA MET A 363 -27.14 -12.47 23.63
C MET A 363 -27.18 -13.60 24.68
N ASP A 364 -27.70 -13.33 25.88
CA ASP A 364 -27.85 -14.35 26.93
C ASP A 364 -28.72 -15.52 26.50
N LEU A 365 -29.82 -15.25 25.83
CA LEU A 365 -30.70 -16.29 25.28
C LEU A 365 -29.98 -17.11 24.19
N SER A 366 -29.34 -16.42 23.27
CA SER A 366 -28.60 -17.08 22.20
C SER A 366 -27.47 -17.95 22.77
N TYR A 367 -26.64 -17.41 23.67
CA TYR A 367 -25.55 -18.14 24.30
C TYR A 367 -26.01 -19.39 25.10
N ARG A 368 -27.12 -19.31 25.85
CA ARG A 368 -27.64 -20.44 26.63
C ARG A 368 -28.15 -21.60 25.78
N ARG A 369 -28.51 -21.35 24.53
CA ARG A 369 -28.97 -22.37 23.59
C ARG A 369 -27.87 -23.12 22.91
N LEU A 370 -26.68 -22.53 22.88
CA LEU A 370 -25.50 -23.18 22.34
C LEU A 370 -25.18 -24.44 23.13
N ASP A 371 -24.74 -25.47 22.43
CA ASP A 371 -24.21 -26.66 23.08
C ASP A 371 -22.86 -26.34 23.79
N PRO A 372 -22.39 -27.20 24.68
CA PRO A 372 -21.14 -26.94 25.42
C PRO A 372 -19.88 -26.72 24.53
N GLN A 373 -19.82 -27.32 23.34
CA GLN A 373 -18.73 -27.15 22.40
C GLN A 373 -18.84 -25.81 21.68
N GLU A 374 -20.04 -25.43 21.25
CA GLU A 374 -20.33 -24.12 20.67
C GLU A 374 -20.10 -22.99 21.68
N GLN A 375 -20.53 -23.14 22.93
CA GLN A 375 -20.26 -22.16 24.00
C GLN A 375 -18.76 -21.96 24.20
N ARG A 376 -17.99 -23.05 24.26
CA ARG A 376 -16.52 -22.99 24.36
C ARG A 376 -15.90 -22.31 23.13
N ALA A 377 -16.34 -22.66 21.92
CA ALA A 377 -15.87 -22.04 20.70
C ALA A 377 -16.14 -20.54 20.71
N PHE A 378 -17.37 -20.12 21.04
CA PHE A 378 -17.75 -18.71 21.17
C PHE A 378 -16.84 -17.94 22.13
N ARG A 379 -16.60 -18.48 23.35
CA ARG A 379 -15.75 -17.85 24.36
C ARG A 379 -14.29 -17.71 23.90
N LEU A 380 -13.74 -18.74 23.25
CA LEU A 380 -12.38 -18.72 22.74
C LEU A 380 -12.23 -17.76 21.55
N MET A 381 -13.23 -17.71 20.65
CA MET A 381 -13.25 -16.74 19.54
C MET A 381 -13.32 -15.29 20.04
N ALA A 382 -14.12 -15.01 21.06
CA ALA A 382 -14.17 -13.69 21.68
C ALA A 382 -12.85 -13.30 22.36
N PHE A 383 -12.09 -14.28 22.82
CA PHE A 383 -10.79 -14.11 23.45
C PHE A 383 -9.65 -13.95 22.44
N ALA A 384 -9.76 -14.51 21.24
CA ALA A 384 -8.70 -14.48 20.24
C ALA A 384 -8.23 -13.05 19.93
N PRO A 385 -6.93 -12.78 19.88
CA PRO A 385 -6.40 -11.51 19.41
C PRO A 385 -6.71 -11.27 17.92
N GLY A 386 -6.84 -9.99 17.54
CA GLY A 386 -7.13 -9.62 16.14
C GLY A 386 -8.62 -9.39 15.87
N HIS A 387 -8.92 -8.91 14.67
CA HIS A 387 -10.27 -8.50 14.31
C HIS A 387 -11.08 -9.64 13.70
N ASP A 388 -10.41 -10.48 12.96
CA ASP A 388 -10.92 -11.68 12.35
C ASP A 388 -9.94 -12.83 12.53
N ILE A 389 -10.32 -14.01 12.12
CA ILE A 389 -9.46 -15.19 12.23
C ILE A 389 -9.75 -16.12 11.04
N SER A 390 -8.70 -16.74 10.49
CA SER A 390 -8.88 -17.79 9.48
C SER A 390 -9.39 -19.09 10.12
N THR A 391 -10.05 -19.93 9.31
CA THR A 391 -10.46 -21.27 9.80
C THR A 391 -9.27 -22.08 10.33
N ASP A 392 -8.09 -21.96 9.71
CA ASP A 392 -6.90 -22.70 10.16
C ASP A 392 -6.38 -22.18 11.52
N SER A 393 -6.37 -20.86 11.71
CA SER A 393 -6.01 -20.25 12.99
C SER A 393 -7.03 -20.59 14.08
N ALA A 394 -8.33 -20.59 13.75
CA ALA A 394 -9.38 -21.01 14.65
C ALA A 394 -9.28 -22.50 15.01
N THR A 395 -8.91 -23.36 14.07
CA THR A 395 -8.63 -24.79 14.31
C THR A 395 -7.56 -24.98 15.36
N ALA A 396 -6.46 -24.22 15.27
CA ALA A 396 -5.39 -24.23 16.28
C ALA A 396 -5.89 -23.75 17.65
N LEU A 397 -6.70 -22.68 17.67
CA LEU A 397 -7.29 -22.13 18.89
C LEU A 397 -8.22 -23.14 19.59
N LEU A 398 -9.11 -23.78 18.83
CA LEU A 398 -10.17 -24.67 19.34
C LEU A 398 -9.65 -26.07 19.71
N ASP A 399 -8.45 -26.47 19.23
CA ASP A 399 -7.87 -27.80 19.43
C ASP A 399 -8.68 -28.94 18.79
N GLY A 400 -9.02 -28.78 17.53
CA GLY A 400 -9.82 -29.74 16.78
C GLY A 400 -9.28 -30.02 15.37
N ASP A 401 -10.06 -30.66 14.55
CA ASP A 401 -9.79 -30.71 13.12
C ASP A 401 -10.47 -29.54 12.38
N ARG A 402 -10.02 -29.29 11.14
CA ARG A 402 -10.48 -28.16 10.33
C ARG A 402 -11.98 -28.26 9.98
N PHE A 403 -12.50 -29.44 9.82
CA PHE A 403 -13.91 -29.65 9.45
C PHE A 403 -14.81 -29.33 10.64
N ASP A 404 -14.49 -29.84 11.84
CA ASP A 404 -15.22 -29.56 13.08
C ASP A 404 -15.15 -28.08 13.45
N ALA A 405 -13.95 -27.45 13.38
CA ALA A 405 -13.79 -26.03 13.63
C ALA A 405 -14.69 -25.21 12.70
N ARG A 406 -14.65 -25.49 11.38
CA ARG A 406 -15.47 -24.78 10.39
C ARG A 406 -16.97 -24.98 10.64
N ARG A 407 -17.41 -26.18 11.03
CA ARG A 407 -18.81 -26.46 11.38
C ARG A 407 -19.24 -25.61 12.57
N LEU A 408 -18.49 -25.62 13.69
CA LEU A 408 -18.79 -24.82 14.88
C LEU A 408 -18.87 -23.32 14.56
N LEU A 409 -17.93 -22.79 13.76
CA LEU A 409 -17.93 -21.39 13.37
C LEU A 409 -19.12 -21.04 12.46
N ALA A 410 -19.51 -21.95 11.56
CA ALA A 410 -20.70 -21.77 10.72
C ALA A 410 -21.98 -21.82 11.54
N ASP A 411 -22.06 -22.67 12.58
CA ASP A 411 -23.19 -22.76 13.49
C ASP A 411 -23.31 -21.45 14.30
N LEU A 412 -22.22 -20.94 14.84
CA LEU A 412 -22.19 -19.62 15.50
C LEU A 412 -22.57 -18.47 14.55
N ALA A 413 -22.17 -18.56 13.28
CA ALA A 413 -22.53 -17.54 12.28
C ALA A 413 -24.02 -17.59 11.92
N ARG A 414 -24.66 -18.78 11.87
CA ARG A 414 -26.11 -18.91 11.69
C ARG A 414 -26.90 -18.28 12.85
N GLY A 415 -26.36 -18.38 14.07
CA GLY A 415 -26.92 -17.71 15.25
C GLY A 415 -26.57 -16.21 15.33
N HIS A 416 -26.00 -15.61 14.30
CA HIS A 416 -25.55 -14.21 14.26
C HIS A 416 -24.56 -13.80 15.38
N LEU A 417 -23.86 -14.77 15.97
CA LEU A 417 -22.80 -14.55 16.95
C LEU A 417 -21.43 -14.35 16.30
N LEU A 418 -21.27 -14.81 15.06
CA LEU A 418 -20.12 -14.53 14.19
C LEU A 418 -20.59 -14.00 12.84
N GLU A 419 -19.67 -13.39 12.12
CA GLU A 419 -19.81 -12.95 10.75
C GLU A 419 -18.76 -13.66 9.88
N ALA A 420 -19.10 -13.90 8.61
CA ALA A 420 -18.16 -14.43 7.62
C ALA A 420 -17.88 -13.37 6.55
N PRO A 421 -16.96 -12.40 6.81
CA PRO A 421 -16.69 -11.28 5.91
C PRO A 421 -16.08 -11.70 4.57
N ALA A 422 -15.40 -12.84 4.55
CA ALA A 422 -14.82 -13.45 3.35
C ALA A 422 -14.80 -14.97 3.47
N PHE A 423 -14.50 -15.67 2.37
CA PHE A 423 -14.34 -17.11 2.40
C PHE A 423 -13.24 -17.52 3.39
N ASP A 424 -13.55 -18.43 4.29
CA ASP A 424 -12.66 -18.95 5.32
C ASP A 424 -12.16 -17.92 6.36
N ARG A 425 -12.88 -16.78 6.51
CA ARG A 425 -12.60 -15.72 7.50
C ARG A 425 -13.81 -15.52 8.40
N TRP A 426 -13.55 -15.34 9.68
CA TRP A 426 -14.56 -15.21 10.72
C TRP A 426 -14.27 -14.00 11.59
N SER A 427 -15.28 -13.19 11.84
CA SER A 427 -15.18 -12.02 12.70
C SER A 427 -16.32 -11.97 13.69
N MET A 428 -16.20 -11.12 14.69
CA MET A 428 -17.22 -10.96 15.73
C MET A 428 -17.49 -9.47 15.91
N HIS A 429 -18.78 -9.12 15.91
CA HIS A 429 -19.20 -7.75 16.19
C HIS A 429 -18.71 -7.30 17.57
N ASP A 430 -18.24 -6.06 17.73
CA ASP A 430 -17.60 -5.55 18.94
C ASP A 430 -18.39 -5.80 20.23
N LEU A 431 -19.74 -5.62 20.20
CA LEU A 431 -20.58 -5.86 21.37
C LEU A 431 -20.68 -7.33 21.74
N ILE A 432 -20.74 -8.22 20.73
CA ILE A 432 -20.76 -9.67 20.95
C ILE A 432 -19.40 -10.13 21.49
N ARG A 433 -18.31 -9.55 20.99
CA ARG A 433 -16.95 -9.80 21.47
C ARG A 433 -16.79 -9.41 22.94
N LEU A 434 -17.28 -8.24 23.34
CA LEU A 434 -17.25 -7.80 24.73
C LEU A 434 -18.04 -8.76 25.64
N TYR A 435 -19.25 -9.17 25.23
CA TYR A 435 -20.05 -10.14 25.95
C TYR A 435 -19.33 -11.49 26.04
N GLY A 436 -18.79 -11.99 24.93
CA GLY A 436 -18.02 -13.26 24.91
C GLY A 436 -16.74 -13.20 25.76
N ALA A 437 -16.10 -12.04 25.83
CA ALA A 437 -14.90 -11.84 26.63
C ALA A 437 -15.17 -11.97 28.15
N GLU A 438 -16.32 -11.46 28.63
CA GLU A 438 -16.75 -11.65 30.03
C GLU A 438 -16.93 -13.16 30.33
N HIS A 439 -17.65 -13.87 29.48
CA HIS A 439 -17.85 -15.32 29.62
C HIS A 439 -16.53 -16.09 29.50
N SER A 440 -15.63 -15.67 28.61
CA SER A 440 -14.28 -16.24 28.48
C SER A 440 -13.45 -16.07 29.75
N ALA A 441 -13.52 -14.89 30.37
CA ALA A 441 -12.83 -14.64 31.64
C ALA A 441 -13.37 -15.53 32.78
N ALA A 442 -14.70 -15.65 32.86
CA ALA A 442 -15.37 -16.48 33.88
C ALA A 442 -15.09 -17.99 33.72
N HIS A 443 -14.84 -18.45 32.49
CA HIS A 443 -14.61 -19.88 32.20
C HIS A 443 -13.14 -20.17 31.80
N SER A 444 -12.23 -19.28 32.07
CA SER A 444 -10.84 -19.37 31.60
C SER A 444 -10.12 -20.67 31.93
N ALA A 445 -10.32 -21.18 33.17
CA ALA A 445 -9.78 -22.46 33.61
C ALA A 445 -10.43 -23.68 32.94
N ALA A 446 -11.75 -23.66 32.79
CA ALA A 446 -12.50 -24.76 32.18
C ALA A 446 -12.23 -24.89 30.68
N ASP A 447 -12.03 -23.77 29.99
CA ASP A 447 -11.73 -23.69 28.56
C ASP A 447 -10.25 -23.89 28.25
N HIS A 448 -9.40 -23.97 29.26
CA HIS A 448 -7.94 -23.99 29.11
C HIS A 448 -7.45 -22.85 28.22
N ARG A 449 -7.94 -21.62 28.48
CA ARG A 449 -7.77 -20.42 27.64
C ARG A 449 -6.32 -20.11 27.31
N ASP A 450 -5.40 -20.21 28.29
CA ASP A 450 -3.99 -19.91 28.11
C ASP A 450 -3.33 -20.95 27.17
N GLN A 451 -3.74 -22.22 27.27
CA GLN A 451 -3.28 -23.27 26.37
C GLN A 451 -3.84 -23.07 24.95
N ALA A 452 -5.09 -22.59 24.82
CA ALA A 452 -5.66 -22.24 23.53
C ALA A 452 -4.88 -21.10 22.86
N LEU A 453 -4.53 -20.06 23.62
CA LEU A 453 -3.68 -18.97 23.12
C LEU A 453 -2.29 -19.46 22.72
N ALA A 454 -1.67 -20.31 23.54
CA ALA A 454 -0.37 -20.90 23.23
C ALA A 454 -0.38 -21.68 21.90
N ARG A 455 -1.46 -22.46 21.63
CA ARG A 455 -1.61 -23.17 20.35
C ARG A 455 -1.76 -22.20 19.17
N LEU A 456 -2.53 -21.13 19.33
CA LEU A 456 -2.68 -20.10 18.31
C LEU A 456 -1.33 -19.41 18.01
N ILE A 457 -0.59 -19.02 19.03
CA ILE A 457 0.75 -18.42 18.90
C ILE A 457 1.70 -19.39 18.20
N GLN A 458 1.68 -20.67 18.58
CA GLN A 458 2.52 -21.69 17.93
C GLN A 458 2.15 -21.89 16.46
N HIS A 459 0.85 -21.81 16.13
CA HIS A 459 0.39 -21.84 14.73
C HIS A 459 0.94 -20.64 13.95
N TYR A 460 0.81 -19.44 14.48
CA TYR A 460 1.31 -18.20 13.88
C TYR A 460 2.84 -18.19 13.76
N LEU A 461 3.55 -18.65 14.77
CA LEU A 461 5.00 -18.77 14.74
C LEU A 461 5.48 -19.71 13.62
N ARG A 462 4.82 -20.86 13.47
CA ARG A 462 5.12 -21.80 12.38
C ARG A 462 4.86 -21.19 11.02
N LEU A 463 3.67 -20.56 10.83
CA LEU A 463 3.29 -19.89 9.60
C LEU A 463 4.31 -18.82 9.23
N THR A 464 4.65 -17.94 10.17
CA THR A 464 5.57 -16.83 9.93
C THR A 464 6.99 -17.32 9.62
N ARG A 465 7.48 -18.30 10.38
CA ARG A 465 8.79 -18.90 10.14
C ARG A 465 8.91 -19.54 8.74
N GLU A 466 7.88 -20.24 8.29
CA GLU A 466 7.85 -20.84 6.96
C GLU A 466 7.85 -19.79 5.85
N ARG A 467 7.13 -18.67 6.06
CA ARG A 467 7.07 -17.56 5.10
C ARG A 467 8.36 -16.74 5.11
N ASP A 468 8.91 -16.43 6.27
CA ASP A 468 10.23 -15.78 6.41
C ASP A 468 11.33 -16.57 5.68
N ALA A 469 11.38 -17.88 5.85
CA ALA A 469 12.34 -18.74 5.15
C ALA A 469 12.23 -18.64 3.61
N ARG A 470 11.02 -18.41 3.06
CA ARG A 470 10.81 -18.18 1.62
C ARG A 470 11.20 -16.76 1.21
N LEU A 471 10.96 -15.77 2.07
CA LEU A 471 11.30 -14.37 1.80
C LEU A 471 12.81 -14.13 1.86
N THR A 472 13.52 -14.81 2.75
CA THR A 472 14.95 -14.64 2.99
C THR A 472 15.84 -15.64 2.23
N ALA A 473 15.24 -16.63 1.55
CA ALA A 473 15.97 -17.58 0.75
C ALA A 473 16.79 -16.87 -0.35
N PRO A 474 18.09 -17.26 -0.57
CA PRO A 474 18.88 -16.70 -1.63
C PRO A 474 18.22 -16.91 -3.00
N VAL A 475 18.12 -15.86 -3.80
CA VAL A 475 17.59 -15.95 -5.16
C VAL A 475 18.69 -16.47 -6.08
N THR A 476 18.56 -17.71 -6.53
CA THR A 476 19.46 -18.31 -7.51
C THR A 476 18.88 -18.18 -8.91
N SER A 477 19.70 -18.37 -9.92
CA SER A 477 19.29 -18.28 -11.34
C SER A 477 18.20 -19.26 -11.79
N SER A 478 17.89 -20.24 -10.94
CA SER A 478 16.88 -21.29 -11.16
C SER A 478 15.68 -21.17 -10.21
N SER A 479 15.62 -20.15 -9.35
CA SER A 479 14.53 -19.98 -8.38
C SER A 479 13.25 -19.52 -9.08
N ASP A 480 12.13 -20.21 -8.78
CA ASP A 480 10.79 -19.76 -9.16
C ASP A 480 10.37 -18.57 -8.27
N PRO A 481 9.92 -17.44 -8.81
CA PRO A 481 9.47 -16.30 -8.02
C PRO A 481 8.11 -16.53 -7.31
N GLU A 482 7.31 -17.52 -7.73
CA GLU A 482 5.98 -17.78 -7.18
C GLU A 482 5.98 -18.06 -5.66
N PRO A 483 6.93 -18.84 -5.07
CA PRO A 483 6.95 -19.07 -3.63
C PRO A 483 7.13 -17.81 -2.79
N ARG A 484 7.88 -16.82 -3.30
CA ARG A 484 8.12 -15.54 -2.60
C ARG A 484 6.89 -14.64 -2.67
N SER A 485 6.24 -14.53 -3.83
CA SER A 485 5.01 -13.74 -4.00
C SER A 485 3.84 -14.32 -3.18
N SER A 486 3.70 -15.64 -3.14
CA SER A 486 2.71 -16.33 -2.29
C SER A 486 2.96 -16.07 -0.81
N ALA A 487 4.22 -16.06 -0.34
CA ALA A 487 4.55 -15.76 1.05
C ALA A 487 4.15 -14.34 1.45
N PHE A 488 4.31 -13.36 0.55
CA PHE A 488 3.83 -12.00 0.79
C PHE A 488 2.30 -11.95 0.88
N ALA A 489 1.60 -12.58 -0.06
CA ALA A 489 0.14 -12.57 -0.08
C ALA A 489 -0.46 -13.20 1.19
N ASP A 490 0.09 -14.30 1.67
CA ASP A 490 -0.33 -14.96 2.90
C ASP A 490 -0.13 -14.04 4.13
N LEU A 491 1.03 -13.36 4.20
CA LEU A 491 1.31 -12.45 5.32
C LEU A 491 0.51 -11.15 5.22
N ASP A 492 0.21 -10.63 4.03
CA ASP A 492 -0.67 -9.46 3.84
C ASP A 492 -2.06 -9.66 4.45
N ILE A 493 -2.55 -10.90 4.44
CA ILE A 493 -3.85 -11.25 5.02
C ILE A 493 -3.77 -11.35 6.54
N GLU A 494 -2.68 -11.88 7.09
CA GLU A 494 -2.59 -12.25 8.51
C GLU A 494 -1.79 -11.27 9.38
N TYR A 495 -1.03 -10.33 8.82
CA TYR A 495 -0.06 -9.54 9.60
C TYR A 495 -0.68 -8.74 10.75
N LEU A 496 -1.92 -8.25 10.58
CA LEU A 496 -2.63 -7.52 11.65
C LEU A 496 -2.96 -8.46 12.82
N ASN A 497 -3.35 -9.70 12.55
CA ASN A 497 -3.61 -10.70 13.60
C ASN A 497 -2.31 -11.16 14.26
N LEU A 498 -1.23 -11.30 13.48
CA LEU A 498 0.10 -11.66 13.98
C LEU A 498 0.65 -10.58 14.92
N THR A 499 0.56 -9.31 14.53
CA THR A 499 1.01 -8.18 15.35
C THR A 499 0.14 -8.00 16.59
N ALA A 500 -1.20 -8.06 16.45
CA ALA A 500 -2.12 -8.01 17.58
C ALA A 500 -1.85 -9.10 18.60
N THR A 501 -1.59 -10.33 18.13
CA THR A 501 -1.22 -11.46 18.99
C THR A 501 0.10 -11.21 19.71
N ALA A 502 1.11 -10.68 19.00
CA ALA A 502 2.40 -10.38 19.57
C ALA A 502 2.31 -9.30 20.65
N PHE A 503 1.57 -8.21 20.41
CA PHE A 503 1.38 -7.15 21.41
C PHE A 503 0.64 -7.63 22.67
N SER A 504 -0.41 -8.45 22.50
CA SER A 504 -1.25 -8.90 23.60
C SER A 504 -0.62 -10.00 24.46
N ALA A 505 0.28 -10.82 23.90
CA ALA A 505 0.77 -12.04 24.53
C ALA A 505 2.26 -11.97 24.96
N VAL A 506 2.94 -10.82 24.77
CA VAL A 506 4.38 -10.71 25.03
C VAL A 506 4.77 -11.02 26.48
N ASP A 507 3.92 -10.72 27.45
CA ASP A 507 4.24 -10.94 28.87
C ASP A 507 4.11 -12.40 29.27
N ASP A 508 3.10 -13.10 28.75
CA ASP A 508 2.78 -14.47 29.14
C ASP A 508 3.48 -15.52 28.24
N HIS A 509 3.76 -15.18 26.96
CA HIS A 509 4.33 -16.07 25.95
C HIS A 509 5.59 -15.50 25.31
N TYR A 510 6.46 -14.89 26.12
CA TYR A 510 7.62 -14.11 25.67
C TYR A 510 8.46 -14.80 24.59
N ASP A 511 8.89 -16.06 24.80
CA ASP A 511 9.83 -16.72 23.86
C ASP A 511 9.22 -16.89 22.47
N GLN A 512 7.97 -17.33 22.40
CA GLN A 512 7.28 -17.54 21.12
C GLN A 512 6.97 -16.20 20.43
N VAL A 513 6.57 -15.19 21.19
CA VAL A 513 6.24 -13.85 20.67
C VAL A 513 7.50 -13.14 20.18
N ARG A 514 8.61 -13.22 20.93
CA ARG A 514 9.91 -12.72 20.48
C ARG A 514 10.31 -13.31 19.14
N ASP A 515 10.24 -14.63 19.02
CA ASP A 515 10.61 -15.32 17.78
C ASP A 515 9.66 -14.98 16.65
N LEU A 516 8.33 -14.88 16.88
CA LEU A 516 7.34 -14.43 15.93
C LEU A 516 7.69 -13.06 15.36
N ALA A 517 8.00 -12.11 16.23
CA ALA A 517 8.34 -10.74 15.81
C ALA A 517 9.65 -10.68 15.00
N LEU A 518 10.65 -11.46 15.39
CA LEU A 518 11.91 -11.53 14.63
C LEU A 518 11.69 -12.11 13.22
N TYR A 519 10.85 -13.12 13.05
CA TYR A 519 10.50 -13.66 11.72
C TYR A 519 9.60 -12.74 10.90
N LEU A 520 8.86 -11.82 11.52
CA LEU A 520 8.10 -10.81 10.78
C LEU A 520 8.99 -9.71 10.17
N GLY A 521 10.24 -9.57 10.63
CA GLY A 521 11.12 -8.47 10.25
C GLY A 521 11.34 -8.32 8.74
N ALA A 522 11.59 -9.40 8.00
CA ALA A 522 11.76 -9.36 6.54
C ALA A 522 10.50 -8.87 5.82
N TYR A 523 9.33 -9.33 6.25
CA TYR A 523 8.03 -8.89 5.73
C TYR A 523 7.78 -7.42 6.03
N LEU A 524 7.91 -6.98 7.28
CA LEU A 524 7.68 -5.61 7.72
C LEU A 524 8.62 -4.63 7.02
N LYS A 525 9.89 -5.02 6.80
CA LYS A 525 10.85 -4.27 5.99
C LYS A 525 10.39 -4.11 4.56
N ALA A 526 10.00 -5.21 3.90
CA ALA A 526 9.58 -5.20 2.51
C ALA A 526 8.28 -4.42 2.30
N ARG A 527 7.35 -4.47 3.27
CA ARG A 527 6.10 -3.69 3.28
C ARG A 527 6.24 -2.29 3.87
N ARG A 528 7.47 -1.90 4.27
CA ARG A 528 7.78 -0.58 4.87
C ARG A 528 6.94 -0.23 6.09
N GLN A 529 6.49 -1.24 6.82
CA GLN A 529 5.70 -1.09 8.05
C GLN A 529 6.63 -0.78 9.25
N PHE A 530 7.41 0.29 9.10
CA PHE A 530 8.47 0.62 10.06
C PHE A 530 7.92 1.06 11.42
N GLY A 531 6.79 1.77 11.46
CA GLY A 531 6.15 2.20 12.71
C GLY A 531 5.78 0.99 13.58
N ILE A 532 4.98 0.05 13.03
CA ILE A 532 4.60 -1.19 13.73
C ILE A 532 5.83 -2.00 14.15
N TRP A 533 6.86 -2.04 13.28
CA TRP A 533 8.08 -2.79 13.59
C TRP A 533 8.87 -2.17 14.75
N ILE A 534 8.96 -0.85 14.82
CA ILE A 534 9.59 -0.11 15.91
C ILE A 534 8.82 -0.37 17.21
N ASP A 535 7.50 -0.14 17.24
CA ASP A 535 6.66 -0.30 18.43
C ASP A 535 6.72 -1.74 18.97
N LEU A 536 6.62 -2.73 18.10
CA LEU A 536 6.72 -4.14 18.47
C LEU A 536 8.11 -4.47 19.03
N SER A 537 9.18 -3.98 18.37
CA SER A 537 10.56 -4.20 18.82
C SER A 537 10.81 -3.53 20.18
N GLU A 538 10.33 -2.30 20.41
CA GLU A 538 10.44 -1.60 21.68
C GLU A 538 9.70 -2.33 22.81
N ARG A 539 8.48 -2.82 22.54
CA ARG A 539 7.70 -3.59 23.51
C ARG A 539 8.41 -4.89 23.91
N ILE A 540 8.96 -5.62 22.93
CA ILE A 540 9.73 -6.85 23.19
C ILE A 540 11.05 -6.54 23.89
N LEU A 541 11.72 -5.43 23.50
CA LEU A 541 12.97 -5.01 24.11
C LEU A 541 12.78 -4.74 25.63
N GLN A 542 11.67 -4.12 26.01
CA GLN A 542 11.33 -3.93 27.41
C GLN A 542 11.16 -5.26 28.13
N ALA A 543 10.36 -6.18 27.57
CA ALA A 543 10.14 -7.51 28.15
C ALA A 543 11.46 -8.34 28.26
N THR A 544 12.35 -8.17 27.29
CA THR A 544 13.69 -8.80 27.27
C THR A 544 14.58 -8.30 28.41
N ARG A 545 14.55 -6.98 28.66
CA ARG A 545 15.31 -6.36 29.76
C ARG A 545 14.82 -6.79 31.13
N ASP A 546 13.49 -6.85 31.30
CA ASP A 546 12.87 -7.27 32.55
C ASP A 546 13.27 -8.72 32.91
N ARG A 547 13.46 -9.56 31.89
CA ARG A 547 13.91 -10.95 32.00
C ARG A 547 15.43 -11.12 32.03
N LYS A 548 16.19 -10.04 31.77
CA LYS A 548 17.65 -10.04 31.68
C LYS A 548 18.21 -10.99 30.61
N ASP A 549 17.41 -11.20 29.55
CA ASP A 549 17.82 -12.04 28.42
C ASP A 549 18.70 -11.23 27.45
N ARG A 550 20.00 -11.20 27.76
CA ARG A 550 20.96 -10.37 27.00
C ARG A 550 21.16 -10.82 25.57
N ALA A 551 21.03 -12.12 25.30
CA ALA A 551 21.18 -12.65 23.94
C ALA A 551 19.99 -12.25 23.06
N ALA A 552 18.77 -12.28 23.60
CA ALA A 552 17.60 -11.77 22.90
C ALA A 552 17.64 -10.24 22.78
N GLU A 553 18.13 -9.52 23.80
CA GLU A 553 18.27 -8.05 23.75
C GLU A 553 19.12 -7.62 22.54
N SER A 554 20.22 -8.30 22.24
CA SER A 554 21.07 -8.04 21.08
C SER A 554 20.29 -8.20 19.77
N LYS A 555 19.58 -9.33 19.58
CA LYS A 555 18.79 -9.59 18.38
C LYS A 555 17.66 -8.58 18.17
N VAL A 556 16.97 -8.22 19.24
CA VAL A 556 15.86 -7.24 19.18
C VAL A 556 16.40 -5.84 18.91
N LEU A 557 17.54 -5.45 19.47
CA LEU A 557 18.21 -4.18 19.16
C LEU A 557 18.68 -4.11 17.70
N CYS A 558 19.15 -5.22 17.15
CA CYS A 558 19.48 -5.32 15.72
C CYS A 558 18.24 -5.06 14.86
N ALA A 559 17.11 -5.72 15.15
CA ALA A 559 15.85 -5.55 14.43
C ALA A 559 15.31 -4.11 14.56
N LEU A 560 15.33 -3.55 15.77
CA LEU A 560 14.94 -2.16 16.04
C LEU A 560 15.80 -1.17 15.27
N GLY A 561 17.13 -1.34 15.26
CA GLY A 561 18.03 -0.47 14.53
C GLY A 561 17.73 -0.46 13.02
N VAL A 562 17.48 -1.63 12.43
CA VAL A 562 17.11 -1.75 11.01
C VAL A 562 15.74 -1.08 10.73
N ALA A 563 14.77 -1.21 11.62
CA ALA A 563 13.49 -0.54 11.50
C ALA A 563 13.62 0.98 11.56
N LEU A 564 14.42 1.49 12.51
CA LEU A 564 14.73 2.93 12.66
C LEU A 564 15.48 3.49 11.44
N GLU A 565 16.42 2.73 10.83
CA GLU A 565 17.06 3.13 9.56
C GLU A 565 16.02 3.26 8.45
N GLY A 566 15.11 2.29 8.32
CA GLY A 566 14.03 2.33 7.35
C GLY A 566 13.10 3.52 7.52
N ALA A 567 12.82 3.91 8.77
CA ALA A 567 12.07 5.11 9.14
C ALA A 567 12.90 6.41 9.05
N ARG A 568 14.16 6.36 8.61
CA ARG A 568 15.13 7.47 8.55
C ARG A 568 15.44 8.13 9.91
N ARG A 569 15.15 7.44 11.01
CA ARG A 569 15.51 7.86 12.38
C ARG A 569 16.97 7.49 12.70
N TYR A 570 17.89 7.96 11.85
CA TYR A 570 19.30 7.55 11.88
C TYR A 570 20.04 7.76 13.21
N PRO A 571 19.84 8.86 13.96
CA PRO A 571 20.51 9.01 15.26
C PRO A 571 20.14 7.90 16.25
N GLU A 572 18.86 7.49 16.27
CA GLU A 572 18.35 6.44 17.14
C GLU A 572 18.81 5.05 16.68
N ALA A 573 18.86 4.83 15.36
CA ALA A 573 19.41 3.61 14.77
C ALA A 573 20.89 3.41 15.16
N VAL A 574 21.69 4.47 15.09
CA VAL A 574 23.09 4.44 15.53
C VAL A 574 23.22 4.05 16.99
N GLU A 575 22.35 4.55 17.89
CA GLU A 575 22.40 4.18 19.29
C GLU A 575 21.96 2.73 19.54
N ALA A 576 20.92 2.26 18.82
CA ALA A 576 20.46 0.88 18.88
C ALA A 576 21.58 -0.09 18.45
N HIS A 577 22.22 0.15 17.30
CA HIS A 577 23.32 -0.69 16.80
C HIS A 577 24.57 -0.60 17.66
N ARG A 578 24.90 0.55 18.27
CA ARG A 578 25.99 0.64 19.24
C ARG A 578 25.73 -0.18 20.48
N ARG A 579 24.49 -0.23 20.94
CA ARG A 579 24.11 -1.05 22.09
C ARG A 579 24.15 -2.53 21.76
N ASP A 580 23.66 -2.92 20.58
CA ASP A 580 23.78 -4.27 20.03
C ASP A 580 25.26 -4.70 19.96
N LEU A 581 26.13 -3.86 19.40
CA LEU A 581 27.57 -4.10 19.32
C LEU A 581 28.22 -4.34 20.68
N ARG A 582 27.85 -3.52 21.68
CA ARG A 582 28.38 -3.72 23.07
C ARG A 582 27.95 -5.08 23.62
N LEU A 583 26.67 -5.45 23.45
CA LEU A 583 26.14 -6.72 23.92
C LEU A 583 26.76 -7.91 23.21
N SER A 584 26.89 -7.86 21.90
CA SER A 584 27.53 -8.91 21.10
C SER A 584 28.99 -9.16 21.56
N ARG A 585 29.74 -8.08 21.87
CA ARG A 585 31.11 -8.17 22.42
C ARG A 585 31.12 -8.80 23.81
N GLU A 586 30.22 -8.37 24.71
CA GLU A 586 30.10 -8.93 26.05
C GLU A 586 29.71 -10.40 26.06
N LEU A 587 28.91 -10.83 25.08
CA LEU A 587 28.47 -12.22 24.89
C LEU A 587 29.49 -13.07 24.11
N ALA A 588 30.57 -12.47 23.60
CA ALA A 588 31.50 -13.09 22.67
C ALA A 588 30.79 -13.66 21.40
N ASP A 589 29.66 -13.04 21.01
CA ASP A 589 28.95 -13.39 19.77
C ASP A 589 29.58 -12.66 18.58
N HIS A 590 30.59 -13.27 18.00
CA HIS A 590 31.31 -12.68 16.88
C HIS A 590 30.44 -12.53 15.61
N ALA A 591 29.41 -13.36 15.42
CA ALA A 591 28.49 -13.21 14.30
C ALA A 591 27.58 -11.99 14.51
N GLY A 592 27.07 -11.81 15.74
CA GLY A 592 26.33 -10.62 16.16
C GLY A 592 27.17 -9.36 16.06
N GLU A 593 28.44 -9.38 16.56
CA GLU A 593 29.36 -8.27 16.48
C GLU A 593 29.58 -7.78 15.04
N ARG A 594 29.83 -8.71 14.13
CA ARG A 594 29.99 -8.43 12.70
C ARG A 594 28.74 -7.80 12.06
N THR A 595 27.57 -8.35 12.40
CA THR A 595 26.29 -7.82 11.92
C THR A 595 26.02 -6.42 12.46
N ALA A 596 26.24 -6.22 13.77
CA ALA A 596 26.07 -4.92 14.41
C ALA A 596 27.01 -3.84 13.84
N LEU A 597 28.27 -4.19 13.54
CA LEU A 597 29.23 -3.30 12.90
C LEU A 597 28.81 -2.90 11.48
N ASN A 598 28.32 -3.83 10.67
CA ASN A 598 27.82 -3.54 9.33
C ASN A 598 26.59 -2.63 9.35
N ASN A 599 25.63 -2.92 10.22
CA ASN A 599 24.43 -2.11 10.37
C ASN A 599 24.74 -0.74 10.94
N LEU A 600 25.67 -0.65 11.93
CA LEU A 600 26.17 0.61 12.44
C LEU A 600 26.79 1.46 11.32
N GLY A 601 27.56 0.86 10.42
CA GLY A 601 28.13 1.52 9.25
C GLY A 601 27.05 2.13 8.36
N SER A 602 25.98 1.37 8.08
CA SER A 602 24.83 1.83 7.31
C SER A 602 24.10 2.99 8.00
N ALA A 603 23.79 2.86 9.27
CA ALA A 603 23.13 3.92 10.04
C ALA A 603 23.97 5.20 10.12
N LEU A 604 25.30 5.07 10.30
CA LEU A 604 26.24 6.21 10.30
C LEU A 604 26.30 6.90 8.95
N ARG A 605 26.21 6.16 7.84
CA ARG A 605 26.07 6.74 6.49
C ARG A 605 24.80 7.58 6.38
N GLY A 606 23.67 7.06 6.79
CA GLY A 606 22.40 7.79 6.82
C GLY A 606 22.46 9.04 7.69
N ALA A 607 23.18 8.96 8.84
CA ALA A 607 23.44 10.10 9.73
C ALA A 607 24.53 11.08 9.24
N ARG A 608 25.07 10.90 8.02
CA ARG A 608 26.18 11.70 7.43
C ARG A 608 27.48 11.66 8.22
N ARG A 609 27.69 10.66 9.07
CA ARG A 609 28.92 10.43 9.86
C ARG A 609 29.86 9.46 9.11
N LEU A 610 30.23 9.84 7.89
CA LEU A 610 30.89 8.95 6.92
C LEU A 610 32.22 8.36 7.42
N HIS A 611 33.05 9.14 8.12
CA HIS A 611 34.33 8.66 8.64
C HIS A 611 34.16 7.50 9.63
N GLU A 612 33.24 7.64 10.59
CA GLU A 612 32.92 6.60 11.57
C GLU A 612 32.29 5.37 10.91
N GLY A 613 31.47 5.58 9.87
CA GLY A 613 30.89 4.50 9.07
C GLY A 613 31.95 3.67 8.34
N ILE A 614 32.96 4.32 7.74
CA ILE A 614 34.12 3.64 7.11
C ILE A 614 34.88 2.80 8.14
N GLU A 615 35.08 3.32 9.35
CA GLU A 615 35.77 2.59 10.41
C GLU A 615 34.99 1.37 10.88
N ALA A 616 33.68 1.51 11.11
CA ALA A 616 32.81 0.41 11.52
C ALA A 616 32.81 -0.71 10.47
N THR A 617 32.64 -0.38 9.18
CA THR A 617 32.66 -1.39 8.12
C THR A 617 34.03 -2.03 7.91
N ARG A 618 35.12 -1.29 8.15
CA ARG A 618 36.50 -1.83 8.13
C ARG A 618 36.71 -2.83 9.26
N GLU A 619 36.20 -2.55 10.47
CA GLU A 619 36.27 -3.48 11.59
C GLU A 619 35.46 -4.74 11.30
N ALA A 620 34.24 -4.63 10.73
CA ALA A 620 33.43 -5.75 10.26
C ALA A 620 34.17 -6.61 9.23
N LEU A 621 34.83 -5.96 8.27
CA LEU A 621 35.63 -6.61 7.23
C LEU A 621 36.79 -7.41 7.83
N ASN A 622 37.55 -6.82 8.77
CA ASN A 622 38.66 -7.49 9.41
C ASN A 622 38.20 -8.71 10.23
N LEU A 623 37.09 -8.57 10.93
CA LEU A 623 36.50 -9.64 11.71
C LEU A 623 36.03 -10.80 10.79
N SER A 624 35.34 -10.49 9.69
CA SER A 624 34.92 -11.49 8.69
C SER A 624 36.12 -12.27 8.13
N ARG A 625 37.20 -11.56 7.77
CA ARG A 625 38.45 -12.20 7.26
C ARG A 625 39.09 -13.12 8.28
N SER A 626 39.20 -12.68 9.53
CA SER A 626 39.82 -13.48 10.60
C SER A 626 39.04 -14.79 10.87
N GLN A 627 37.76 -14.83 10.54
CA GLN A 627 36.88 -15.98 10.76
C GLN A 627 36.64 -16.82 9.50
N GLY A 628 37.13 -16.38 8.35
CA GLY A 628 36.88 -17.03 7.07
C GLY A 628 35.42 -16.91 6.58
N ASP A 629 34.68 -15.91 7.07
CA ASP A 629 33.30 -15.65 6.67
C ASP A 629 33.24 -14.85 5.38
N THR A 630 33.10 -15.54 4.27
CA THR A 630 33.06 -14.95 2.93
C THR A 630 31.83 -14.07 2.70
N ASP A 631 30.67 -14.44 3.23
CA ASP A 631 29.44 -13.66 3.08
C ASP A 631 29.50 -12.38 3.88
N GLY A 632 30.04 -12.43 5.10
CA GLY A 632 30.33 -11.25 5.91
C GLY A 632 31.37 -10.33 5.26
N GLU A 633 32.44 -10.88 4.62
CA GLU A 633 33.42 -10.10 3.87
C GLU A 633 32.75 -9.37 2.70
N VAL A 634 31.93 -10.03 1.91
CA VAL A 634 31.18 -9.44 0.78
C VAL A 634 30.28 -8.29 1.26
N ARG A 635 29.50 -8.52 2.31
CA ARG A 635 28.59 -7.54 2.87
C ARG A 635 29.31 -6.29 3.38
N ALA A 636 30.41 -6.47 4.09
CA ALA A 636 31.23 -5.39 4.59
C ALA A 636 31.90 -4.58 3.46
N LEU A 637 32.33 -5.26 2.39
CA LEU A 637 32.91 -4.61 1.22
C LEU A 637 31.89 -3.75 0.45
N ILE A 638 30.67 -4.28 0.22
CA ILE A 638 29.61 -3.55 -0.49
C ILE A 638 29.14 -2.35 0.32
N ASN A 639 28.83 -2.53 1.62
CA ASN A 639 28.38 -1.44 2.49
C ASN A 639 29.49 -0.37 2.64
N GLY A 640 30.73 -0.81 2.85
CA GLY A 640 31.88 0.08 2.94
C GLY A 640 32.09 0.90 1.66
N ALA A 641 31.91 0.28 0.50
CA ALA A 641 32.04 0.96 -0.79
C ALA A 641 30.99 2.06 -0.97
N GLY A 642 29.74 1.82 -0.58
CA GLY A 642 28.69 2.84 -0.61
C GLY A 642 29.02 4.06 0.28
N ILE A 643 29.63 3.83 1.46
CA ILE A 643 30.08 4.93 2.33
C ILE A 643 31.30 5.65 1.74
N GLN A 644 32.25 4.91 1.15
CA GLN A 644 33.43 5.46 0.49
C GLN A 644 33.05 6.32 -0.72
N ASP A 645 32.06 5.93 -1.51
CA ASP A 645 31.53 6.73 -2.63
C ASP A 645 30.97 8.06 -2.13
N GLU A 646 30.12 8.05 -1.10
CA GLU A 646 29.60 9.29 -0.51
C GLU A 646 30.69 10.18 0.12
N ALA A 647 31.75 9.55 0.64
CA ALA A 647 32.94 10.24 1.16
C ALA A 647 33.91 10.70 0.04
N ARG A 648 33.54 10.56 -1.24
CA ARG A 648 34.33 10.86 -2.42
C ARG A 648 35.66 10.08 -2.53
N ARG A 649 35.72 8.91 -1.88
CA ARG A 649 36.87 7.98 -1.95
C ARG A 649 36.62 6.92 -3.03
N PHE A 650 36.47 7.37 -4.27
CA PHE A 650 35.97 6.55 -5.39
C PHE A 650 36.89 5.37 -5.72
N ASP A 651 38.25 5.57 -5.69
CA ASP A 651 39.20 4.48 -5.95
C ASP A 651 39.14 3.38 -4.88
N ASP A 652 38.89 3.75 -3.62
CA ASP A 652 38.73 2.78 -2.52
C ASP A 652 37.42 2.00 -2.72
N ALA A 653 36.35 2.70 -3.07
CA ALA A 653 35.04 2.08 -3.35
C ALA A 653 35.13 1.07 -4.51
N ALA A 654 35.75 1.47 -5.63
CA ALA A 654 35.93 0.58 -6.79
C ALA A 654 36.75 -0.67 -6.44
N ARG A 655 37.85 -0.53 -5.67
CA ARG A 655 38.65 -1.65 -5.20
C ARG A 655 37.86 -2.60 -4.31
N SER A 656 37.07 -2.06 -3.38
CA SER A 656 36.20 -2.83 -2.49
C SER A 656 35.17 -3.64 -3.28
N LEU A 657 34.50 -3.05 -4.26
CA LEU A 657 33.50 -3.71 -5.10
C LEU A 657 34.10 -4.77 -6.03
N ARG A 658 35.24 -4.51 -6.68
CA ARG A 658 35.93 -5.52 -7.49
C ARG A 658 36.34 -6.73 -6.64
N ARG A 659 36.79 -6.49 -5.39
CA ARG A 659 37.09 -7.60 -4.46
C ARG A 659 35.81 -8.37 -4.07
N ALA A 660 34.71 -7.69 -3.76
CA ALA A 660 33.43 -8.35 -3.47
C ALA A 660 32.96 -9.23 -4.64
N LEU A 661 32.99 -8.71 -5.86
CA LEU A 661 32.65 -9.46 -7.08
C LEU A 661 33.53 -10.69 -7.28
N THR A 662 34.84 -10.59 -7.00
CA THR A 662 35.76 -11.73 -7.07
C THR A 662 35.35 -12.83 -6.11
N ILE A 663 34.96 -12.51 -4.88
CA ILE A 663 34.53 -13.48 -3.87
C ILE A 663 33.18 -14.11 -4.29
N ILE A 664 32.20 -13.29 -4.65
CA ILE A 664 30.88 -13.77 -5.07
C ILE A 664 31.01 -14.76 -6.23
N ARG A 665 31.77 -14.44 -7.26
CA ARG A 665 31.94 -15.28 -8.45
C ARG A 665 32.71 -16.57 -8.17
N SER A 666 33.65 -16.57 -7.21
CA SER A 666 34.39 -17.79 -6.84
C SER A 666 33.57 -18.79 -6.03
N ALA A 667 32.49 -18.31 -5.35
CA ALA A 667 31.66 -19.12 -4.47
C ALA A 667 30.33 -19.59 -5.09
N ASN A 668 30.07 -19.37 -6.39
CA ASN A 668 28.73 -19.47 -7.00
C ASN A 668 27.67 -18.69 -6.18
N GLY A 669 28.04 -17.50 -5.77
CA GLY A 669 27.38 -16.75 -4.72
C GLY A 669 26.06 -16.11 -5.13
N ASP A 670 25.53 -15.33 -4.20
CA ASP A 670 24.24 -14.67 -4.25
C ASP A 670 24.16 -13.67 -5.44
N LEU A 671 23.24 -13.96 -6.36
CA LEU A 671 23.01 -13.13 -7.55
C LEU A 671 22.50 -11.72 -7.18
N GLU A 672 21.80 -11.58 -6.05
CA GLU A 672 21.33 -10.28 -5.55
C GLU A 672 22.52 -9.43 -5.07
N ALA A 673 23.45 -10.03 -4.33
CA ALA A 673 24.70 -9.37 -3.92
C ALA A 673 25.57 -8.99 -5.14
N GLU A 674 25.67 -9.87 -6.15
CA GLU A 674 26.37 -9.58 -7.41
C GLU A 674 25.77 -8.38 -8.13
N MET A 675 24.45 -8.34 -8.27
CA MET A 675 23.73 -7.25 -8.90
C MET A 675 23.98 -5.91 -8.18
N VAL A 676 23.87 -5.89 -6.85
CA VAL A 676 24.13 -4.67 -6.06
C VAL A 676 25.57 -4.19 -6.21
N ALA A 677 26.55 -5.10 -6.16
CA ALA A 677 27.95 -4.78 -6.32
C ALA A 677 28.27 -4.24 -7.74
N LEU A 678 27.70 -4.84 -8.78
CA LEU A 678 27.85 -4.40 -10.18
C LEU A 678 27.21 -3.02 -10.39
N SER A 679 25.98 -2.83 -9.95
CA SER A 679 25.28 -1.55 -10.09
C SER A 679 26.05 -0.42 -9.41
N THR A 680 26.51 -0.65 -8.17
CA THR A 680 27.28 0.35 -7.43
C THR A 680 28.65 0.62 -8.09
N LEU A 681 29.34 -0.41 -8.58
CA LEU A 681 30.61 -0.25 -9.28
C LEU A 681 30.43 0.57 -10.56
N GLY A 682 29.38 0.31 -11.35
CA GLY A 682 29.08 1.07 -12.55
C GLY A 682 28.93 2.57 -12.28
N ILE A 683 28.25 2.93 -11.18
CA ILE A 683 28.08 4.33 -10.75
C ILE A 683 29.42 4.93 -10.29
N VAL A 684 30.20 4.22 -9.48
CA VAL A 684 31.51 4.69 -8.99
C VAL A 684 32.50 4.93 -10.15
N LEU A 685 32.49 4.06 -11.16
CA LEU A 685 33.31 4.18 -12.37
C LEU A 685 32.95 5.44 -13.18
N GLN A 686 31.69 5.83 -13.25
CA GLN A 686 31.29 7.10 -13.89
C GLN A 686 31.88 8.31 -13.17
N ARG A 687 31.94 8.27 -11.84
CA ARG A 687 32.51 9.37 -11.03
C ARG A 687 34.04 9.51 -11.20
N THR A 688 34.72 8.43 -11.62
CA THR A 688 36.15 8.40 -11.95
C THR A 688 36.41 8.51 -13.45
N GLU A 689 35.38 8.83 -14.24
CA GLU A 689 35.44 8.99 -15.70
C GLU A 689 35.91 7.74 -16.46
N GLN A 690 35.79 6.55 -15.84
CA GLN A 690 36.11 5.24 -16.45
C GLN A 690 34.84 4.69 -17.17
N PHE A 691 34.41 5.43 -18.22
CA PHE A 691 33.09 5.16 -18.84
C PHE A 691 33.03 3.83 -19.60
N GLU A 692 34.11 3.39 -20.25
CA GLU A 692 34.12 2.12 -20.98
C GLU A 692 33.93 0.93 -20.03
N GLU A 693 34.67 0.88 -18.90
CA GLU A 693 34.49 -0.17 -17.89
C GLU A 693 33.11 -0.08 -17.23
N SER A 694 32.58 1.15 -17.01
CA SER A 694 31.23 1.34 -16.50
C SER A 694 30.16 0.74 -17.42
N ILE A 695 30.30 0.87 -18.74
CA ILE A 695 29.39 0.30 -19.73
C ILE A 695 29.35 -1.24 -19.60
N ASP A 696 30.52 -1.87 -19.53
CA ASP A 696 30.61 -3.33 -19.39
C ASP A 696 29.93 -3.82 -18.09
N VAL A 697 30.29 -3.21 -16.98
CA VAL A 697 29.78 -3.56 -15.65
C VAL A 697 28.26 -3.34 -15.53
N LEU A 698 27.73 -2.24 -16.10
CA LEU A 698 26.29 -1.97 -16.10
C LEU A 698 25.51 -2.95 -16.98
N ASN A 699 26.08 -3.41 -18.08
CA ASN A 699 25.45 -4.47 -18.91
C ASN A 699 25.35 -5.80 -18.14
N GLU A 700 26.38 -6.15 -17.36
CA GLU A 700 26.32 -7.31 -16.47
C GLU A 700 25.25 -7.12 -15.38
N ALA A 701 25.16 -5.92 -14.75
CA ALA A 701 24.16 -5.58 -13.77
C ALA A 701 22.72 -5.71 -14.33
N ILE A 702 22.48 -5.19 -15.54
CA ILE A 702 21.19 -5.31 -16.25
C ILE A 702 20.84 -6.78 -16.48
N THR A 703 21.83 -7.59 -16.84
CA THR A 703 21.62 -9.03 -17.03
C THR A 703 21.23 -9.72 -15.72
N ALA A 704 21.88 -9.36 -14.61
CA ALA A 704 21.55 -9.86 -13.28
C ALA A 704 20.11 -9.42 -12.87
N CYS A 705 19.74 -8.14 -13.06
CA CYS A 705 18.39 -7.64 -12.79
C CYS A 705 17.31 -8.44 -13.56
N ARG A 706 17.54 -8.72 -14.85
CA ARG A 706 16.61 -9.52 -15.67
C ARG A 706 16.42 -10.94 -15.12
N ARG A 707 17.50 -11.58 -14.70
CA ARG A 707 17.46 -12.91 -14.09
C ARG A 707 16.70 -12.92 -12.74
N LEU A 708 16.82 -11.83 -11.97
CA LEU A 708 16.11 -11.63 -10.70
C LEU A 708 14.65 -11.20 -10.90
N GLY A 709 14.25 -10.79 -12.11
CA GLY A 709 12.96 -10.16 -12.35
C GLY A 709 12.86 -8.74 -11.76
N ASP A 710 13.99 -8.14 -11.39
CA ASP A 710 14.06 -6.78 -10.83
C ASP A 710 13.95 -5.73 -11.94
N ARG A 711 12.72 -5.40 -12.29
CA ARG A 711 12.40 -4.40 -13.32
C ARG A 711 12.83 -2.99 -12.92
N HIS A 712 12.77 -2.66 -11.63
CA HIS A 712 13.20 -1.35 -11.14
C HIS A 712 14.73 -1.19 -11.24
N GLY A 713 15.49 -2.18 -10.76
CA GLY A 713 16.94 -2.22 -10.91
C GLY A 713 17.38 -2.24 -12.37
N GLU A 714 16.65 -2.94 -13.25
CA GLU A 714 16.90 -2.92 -14.70
C GLU A 714 16.79 -1.51 -15.27
N ALA A 715 15.72 -0.78 -14.93
CA ALA A 715 15.52 0.59 -15.41
C ALA A 715 16.58 1.56 -14.89
N ALA A 716 16.94 1.47 -13.60
CA ALA A 716 17.98 2.28 -12.99
C ALA A 716 19.35 2.06 -13.65
N ASN A 717 19.74 0.79 -13.86
CA ASN A 717 21.01 0.48 -14.52
C ASN A 717 21.02 0.89 -16.00
N LEU A 718 19.89 0.81 -16.72
CA LEU A 718 19.76 1.34 -18.06
C LEU A 718 19.92 2.87 -18.08
N SER A 719 19.42 3.59 -17.08
CA SER A 719 19.61 5.03 -16.95
C SER A 719 21.10 5.38 -16.84
N HIS A 720 21.81 4.71 -15.91
CA HIS A 720 23.27 4.90 -15.75
C HIS A 720 24.04 4.47 -16.98
N LEU A 721 23.66 3.40 -17.65
CA LEU A 721 24.27 2.98 -18.93
C LEU A 721 24.10 4.07 -20.00
N GLY A 722 22.92 4.69 -20.08
CA GLY A 722 22.68 5.82 -20.99
C GLY A 722 23.60 7.01 -20.72
N ILE A 723 23.86 7.32 -19.44
CA ILE A 723 24.81 8.38 -19.05
C ILE A 723 26.23 8.02 -19.54
N ALA A 724 26.71 6.81 -19.28
CA ALA A 724 28.06 6.38 -19.68
C ALA A 724 28.21 6.42 -21.23
N LEU A 725 27.26 5.88 -21.98
CA LEU A 725 27.23 5.90 -23.43
C LEU A 725 27.22 7.33 -24.02
N GLY A 726 26.46 8.23 -23.40
CA GLY A 726 26.47 9.65 -23.82
C GLY A 726 27.83 10.30 -23.62
N ARG A 727 28.55 9.96 -22.55
CA ARG A 727 29.89 10.50 -22.23
C ARG A 727 30.99 9.90 -23.12
N THR A 728 30.84 8.69 -23.63
CA THR A 728 31.75 8.09 -24.64
C THR A 728 31.46 8.53 -26.07
N GLY A 729 30.40 9.31 -26.30
CA GLY A 729 30.00 9.79 -27.62
C GLY A 729 29.09 8.82 -28.40
N GLU A 730 28.67 7.71 -27.78
CA GLU A 730 27.71 6.77 -28.36
C GLU A 730 26.26 7.24 -28.23
N THR A 731 25.98 8.45 -28.70
CA THR A 731 24.74 9.19 -28.46
C THR A 731 23.48 8.46 -28.93
N GLU A 732 23.50 7.80 -30.11
CA GLU A 732 22.31 7.07 -30.61
C GLU A 732 22.03 5.80 -29.78
N THR A 733 23.09 5.13 -29.29
CA THR A 733 22.95 3.99 -28.36
C THR A 733 22.39 4.45 -27.03
N ALA A 734 22.83 5.61 -26.50
CA ALA A 734 22.31 6.22 -25.28
C ALA A 734 20.82 6.55 -25.42
N ILE A 735 20.39 7.21 -26.50
CA ILE A 735 18.98 7.51 -26.79
C ILE A 735 18.11 6.23 -26.78
N THR A 736 18.59 5.17 -27.42
CA THR A 736 17.89 3.88 -27.47
C THR A 736 17.79 3.26 -26.07
N THR A 737 18.84 3.38 -25.28
CA THR A 737 18.91 2.86 -23.90
C THR A 737 17.96 3.60 -22.96
N TYR A 738 17.90 4.93 -23.01
CA TYR A 738 16.92 5.71 -22.25
C TYR A 738 15.48 5.39 -22.65
N ARG A 739 15.19 5.19 -23.94
CA ARG A 739 13.85 4.78 -24.38
C ARG A 739 13.44 3.42 -23.80
N LYS A 740 14.39 2.48 -23.64
CA LYS A 740 14.12 1.20 -22.96
C LYS A 740 13.85 1.41 -21.47
N ALA A 741 14.65 2.24 -20.79
CA ALA A 741 14.44 2.58 -19.39
C ALA A 741 13.04 3.21 -19.18
N ILE A 742 12.65 4.16 -20.02
CA ILE A 742 11.33 4.82 -19.99
C ILE A 742 10.20 3.81 -20.21
N ALA A 743 10.36 2.88 -21.13
CA ALA A 743 9.35 1.84 -21.36
C ALA A 743 9.15 0.98 -20.11
N ILE A 744 10.24 0.61 -19.42
CA ILE A 744 10.18 -0.18 -18.19
C ILE A 744 9.55 0.63 -17.06
N THR A 745 9.97 1.90 -16.84
CA THR A 745 9.43 2.73 -15.76
C THR A 745 7.93 3.01 -15.92
N ARG A 746 7.45 3.12 -17.16
CA ARG A 746 6.00 3.18 -17.48
C ARG A 746 5.28 1.88 -17.16
N ASP A 747 5.87 0.75 -17.56
CA ASP A 747 5.28 -0.58 -17.35
C ASP A 747 5.14 -0.91 -15.86
N ILE A 748 6.09 -0.47 -15.04
CA ILE A 748 6.05 -0.65 -13.58
C ILE A 748 5.36 0.50 -12.83
N ASP A 749 4.83 1.50 -13.54
CA ASP A 749 4.19 2.70 -13.01
C ASP A 749 5.06 3.43 -11.97
N ASP A 750 6.25 3.87 -12.43
CA ASP A 750 7.26 4.61 -11.64
C ASP A 750 7.47 6.01 -12.26
N PRO A 751 6.58 6.99 -11.97
CA PRO A 751 6.65 8.32 -12.56
C PRO A 751 7.93 9.11 -12.24
N PRO A 752 8.51 9.05 -11.02
CA PRO A 752 9.77 9.73 -10.73
C PRO A 752 10.92 9.24 -11.60
N SER A 753 11.09 7.92 -11.70
CA SER A 753 12.13 7.35 -12.57
C SER A 753 11.83 7.57 -14.06
N GLU A 754 10.56 7.60 -14.47
CA GLU A 754 10.18 8.00 -15.83
C GLU A 754 10.62 9.43 -16.12
N ALA A 755 10.33 10.38 -15.21
CA ALA A 755 10.68 11.79 -15.36
C ALA A 755 12.19 11.99 -15.46
N GLN A 756 12.97 11.33 -14.61
CA GLN A 756 14.44 11.36 -14.65
C GLN A 756 14.98 10.83 -15.99
N ASN A 757 14.48 9.69 -16.46
CA ASN A 757 14.89 9.10 -17.73
C ASN A 757 14.48 9.97 -18.94
N LEU A 758 13.31 10.62 -18.89
CA LEU A 758 12.88 11.58 -19.90
C LEU A 758 13.77 12.82 -19.93
N THR A 759 14.19 13.33 -18.77
CA THR A 759 15.14 14.44 -18.64
C THR A 759 16.46 14.10 -19.31
N ASN A 760 17.05 12.94 -18.94
CA ASN A 760 18.29 12.48 -19.51
C ASN A 760 18.18 12.23 -21.03
N LEU A 761 17.07 11.68 -21.50
CA LEU A 761 16.79 11.51 -22.93
C LEU A 761 16.70 12.85 -23.65
N GLY A 762 16.01 13.83 -23.07
CA GLY A 762 15.87 15.17 -23.64
C GLY A 762 17.20 15.87 -23.79
N ILE A 763 18.04 15.86 -22.76
CA ILE A 763 19.40 16.41 -22.80
C ILE A 763 20.25 15.68 -23.87
N CYS A 764 20.15 14.34 -23.91
CA CYS A 764 20.88 13.55 -24.90
C CYS A 764 20.45 13.86 -26.34
N LEU A 765 19.17 14.07 -26.60
CA LEU A 765 18.61 14.46 -27.91
C LEU A 765 19.09 15.85 -28.32
N ASP A 766 19.15 16.80 -27.38
CA ASP A 766 19.64 18.14 -27.65
C ASP A 766 21.14 18.10 -28.05
N VAL A 767 21.96 17.40 -27.27
CA VAL A 767 23.38 17.18 -27.59
C VAL A 767 23.57 16.46 -28.94
N ALA A 768 22.65 15.56 -29.30
CA ALA A 768 22.63 14.89 -30.61
C ALA A 768 22.24 15.81 -31.79
N GLY A 769 21.91 17.08 -31.54
CA GLY A 769 21.43 18.01 -32.55
C GLY A 769 19.97 17.71 -33.02
N ARG A 770 19.15 17.11 -32.13
CA ARG A 770 17.74 16.76 -32.37
C ARG A 770 16.81 17.53 -31.40
N PRO A 771 16.92 18.86 -31.30
CA PRO A 771 16.21 19.63 -30.29
C PRO A 771 14.68 19.59 -30.47
N GLU A 772 14.17 19.46 -31.69
CA GLU A 772 12.72 19.32 -31.95
C GLU A 772 12.13 18.04 -31.31
N GLU A 773 12.91 16.96 -31.17
CA GLU A 773 12.51 15.77 -30.45
C GLU A 773 12.69 15.90 -28.93
N ALA A 774 13.68 16.70 -28.49
CA ALA A 774 13.93 16.94 -27.07
C ALA A 774 12.79 17.72 -26.40
N VAL A 775 12.27 18.75 -27.07
CA VAL A 775 11.22 19.64 -26.53
C VAL A 775 10.00 18.88 -26.00
N PRO A 776 9.30 17.99 -26.74
CA PRO A 776 8.15 17.27 -26.21
C PRO A 776 8.51 16.28 -25.10
N VAL A 777 9.71 15.72 -25.10
CA VAL A 777 10.20 14.80 -24.06
C VAL A 777 10.40 15.54 -22.74
N LEU A 778 11.08 16.71 -22.77
CA LEU A 778 11.31 17.54 -21.59
C LEU A 778 10.00 18.13 -21.03
N ARG A 779 9.06 18.52 -21.88
CA ARG A 779 7.73 18.96 -21.43
C ARG A 779 6.98 17.85 -20.67
N ARG A 780 7.11 16.60 -21.10
CA ARG A 780 6.54 15.47 -20.39
C ARG A 780 7.21 15.24 -19.03
N ALA A 781 8.54 15.38 -18.97
CA ALA A 781 9.28 15.30 -17.69
C ALA A 781 8.80 16.38 -16.69
N ILE A 782 8.63 17.62 -17.15
CA ILE A 782 8.10 18.73 -16.31
C ILE A 782 6.73 18.36 -15.75
N ALA A 783 5.82 17.87 -16.58
CA ALA A 783 4.49 17.48 -16.14
C ALA A 783 4.52 16.38 -15.06
N LEU A 784 5.45 15.43 -15.17
CA LEU A 784 5.61 14.38 -14.16
C LEU A 784 6.19 14.91 -12.84
N TYR A 785 7.15 15.86 -12.91
CA TYR A 785 7.68 16.50 -11.69
C TYR A 785 6.68 17.47 -11.06
N GLU A 786 5.80 18.12 -11.83
CA GLU A 786 4.65 18.86 -11.31
C GLU A 786 3.69 17.93 -10.56
N GLU A 787 3.39 16.76 -11.13
CA GLU A 787 2.54 15.74 -10.50
C GLU A 787 3.16 15.16 -9.22
N SER A 788 4.49 15.00 -9.15
CA SER A 788 5.21 14.47 -7.98
C SER A 788 5.51 15.50 -6.91
N GLY A 789 5.38 16.79 -7.24
CA GLY A 789 5.68 17.90 -6.31
C GLY A 789 7.17 18.06 -6.01
N ASP A 790 8.05 17.80 -6.97
CA ASP A 790 9.49 18.04 -6.86
C ASP A 790 9.89 19.33 -7.60
N PRO A 791 9.90 20.49 -6.92
CA PRO A 791 10.19 21.79 -7.55
C PRO A 791 11.65 21.94 -7.97
N HIS A 792 12.58 21.21 -7.33
CA HIS A 792 13.99 21.29 -7.68
C HIS A 792 14.27 20.60 -9.02
N GLU A 793 13.82 19.37 -9.18
CA GLU A 793 13.96 18.63 -10.43
C GLU A 793 13.17 19.29 -11.55
N GLN A 794 11.98 19.82 -11.27
CA GLN A 794 11.21 20.60 -12.22
C GLN A 794 12.00 21.81 -12.75
N ALA A 795 12.70 22.54 -11.87
CA ALA A 795 13.52 23.69 -12.27
C ALA A 795 14.72 23.28 -13.13
N MET A 796 15.35 22.13 -12.83
CA MET A 796 16.42 21.56 -13.64
C MET A 796 15.94 21.23 -15.07
N VAL A 797 14.77 20.65 -15.20
CA VAL A 797 14.19 20.31 -16.53
C VAL A 797 13.75 21.56 -17.27
N LEU A 798 13.27 22.61 -16.59
CA LEU A 798 12.97 23.91 -17.22
C LEU A 798 14.22 24.53 -17.84
N ASP A 799 15.38 24.45 -17.18
CA ASP A 799 16.63 24.93 -17.75
C ASP A 799 17.03 24.13 -19.00
N ALA A 800 16.97 22.81 -18.95
CA ALA A 800 17.24 21.93 -20.08
C ALA A 800 16.26 22.18 -21.25
N LEU A 801 14.96 22.41 -20.95
CA LEU A 801 13.96 22.75 -21.98
C LEU A 801 14.25 24.11 -22.62
N GLY A 802 14.72 25.10 -21.82
CA GLY A 802 15.12 26.41 -22.36
C GLY A 802 16.23 26.28 -23.37
N ASN A 803 17.26 25.49 -23.07
CA ASN A 803 18.39 25.25 -23.97
C ASN A 803 17.93 24.53 -25.26
N ALA A 804 17.12 23.48 -25.13
CA ALA A 804 16.56 22.75 -26.26
C ALA A 804 15.66 23.64 -27.16
N LEU A 805 14.88 24.57 -26.59
CA LEU A 805 14.06 25.53 -27.32
C LEU A 805 14.92 26.55 -28.09
N GLU A 806 16.03 27.02 -27.51
CA GLU A 806 16.97 27.87 -28.24
C GLU A 806 17.57 27.14 -29.43
N ALA A 807 18.06 25.92 -29.23
CA ALA A 807 18.62 25.09 -30.28
C ALA A 807 17.58 24.74 -31.39
N ALA A 808 16.30 24.62 -31.02
CA ALA A 808 15.19 24.43 -31.96
C ALA A 808 14.76 25.70 -32.69
N GLY A 809 15.43 26.84 -32.50
CA GLY A 809 15.11 28.10 -33.15
C GLY A 809 13.83 28.78 -32.60
N ARG A 810 13.50 28.52 -31.31
CA ARG A 810 12.32 29.07 -30.60
C ARG A 810 12.75 29.97 -29.43
N PRO A 811 13.50 31.08 -29.69
CA PRO A 811 14.18 31.82 -28.64
C PRO A 811 13.23 32.59 -27.70
N GLU A 812 12.02 32.99 -28.15
CA GLU A 812 11.06 33.65 -27.29
C GLU A 812 10.48 32.70 -26.24
N GLU A 813 10.20 31.42 -26.62
CA GLU A 813 9.75 30.39 -25.69
C GLU A 813 10.90 29.99 -24.74
N SER A 814 12.13 29.91 -25.25
CA SER A 814 13.34 29.69 -24.45
C SER A 814 13.49 30.78 -23.38
N LEU A 815 13.37 32.05 -23.78
CA LEU A 815 13.46 33.18 -22.86
C LEU A 815 12.46 33.06 -21.69
N ALA A 816 11.20 32.77 -22.02
CA ALA A 816 10.14 32.60 -21.01
C ALA A 816 10.42 31.41 -20.08
N THR A 817 10.92 30.29 -20.64
CA THR A 817 11.19 29.05 -19.89
C THR A 817 12.38 29.22 -18.95
N LEU A 818 13.49 29.80 -19.42
CA LEU A 818 14.67 30.09 -18.60
C LEU A 818 14.39 31.13 -17.50
N THR A 819 13.53 32.12 -17.77
CA THR A 819 13.09 33.07 -16.73
C THR A 819 12.34 32.35 -15.61
N ARG A 820 11.50 31.37 -15.95
CA ARG A 820 10.83 30.51 -14.95
C ARG A 820 11.83 29.64 -14.16
N ALA A 821 12.84 29.08 -14.84
CA ALA A 821 13.90 28.29 -14.18
C ALA A 821 14.67 29.14 -13.17
N VAL A 822 15.11 30.34 -13.54
CA VAL A 822 15.80 31.28 -12.65
C VAL A 822 14.94 31.60 -11.42
N ALA A 823 13.65 31.94 -11.63
CA ALA A 823 12.74 32.26 -10.54
C ALA A 823 12.54 31.04 -9.59
N ALA A 824 12.49 29.84 -10.13
CA ALA A 824 12.36 28.63 -9.34
C ALA A 824 13.63 28.37 -8.50
N PHE A 825 14.82 28.49 -9.05
CA PHE A 825 16.07 28.33 -8.29
C PHE A 825 16.26 29.43 -7.23
N GLN A 826 15.81 30.65 -7.49
CA GLN A 826 15.77 31.72 -6.48
C GLN A 826 14.87 31.36 -5.31
N ALA A 827 13.68 30.85 -5.57
CA ALA A 827 12.75 30.39 -4.53
C ALA A 827 13.31 29.22 -3.69
N LEU A 828 14.14 28.38 -4.31
CA LEU A 828 14.80 27.23 -3.68
C LEU A 828 16.13 27.61 -2.99
N ASN A 829 16.60 28.85 -3.11
CA ASN A 829 17.93 29.32 -2.67
C ASN A 829 19.11 28.50 -3.24
N ASP A 830 18.94 27.92 -4.44
CA ASP A 830 20.04 27.23 -5.15
C ASP A 830 20.81 28.23 -6.02
N GLN A 831 21.77 28.91 -5.39
CA GLN A 831 22.55 29.95 -6.03
C GLN A 831 23.39 29.43 -7.21
N TYR A 832 23.88 28.17 -7.16
CA TYR A 832 24.68 27.61 -8.25
C TYR A 832 23.84 27.41 -9.52
N GLN A 833 22.68 26.78 -9.39
CA GLN A 833 21.79 26.56 -10.52
C GLN A 833 21.16 27.88 -11.02
N GLU A 834 20.87 28.82 -10.11
CA GLU A 834 20.45 30.16 -10.48
C GLU A 834 21.46 30.82 -11.41
N ALA A 835 22.76 30.83 -11.06
CA ALA A 835 23.81 31.45 -11.84
C ALA A 835 24.01 30.74 -13.20
N THR A 836 23.85 29.42 -13.23
CA THR A 836 23.92 28.63 -14.46
C THR A 836 22.79 29.03 -15.42
N SER A 837 21.55 29.02 -14.91
CA SER A 837 20.36 29.42 -15.70
C SER A 837 20.40 30.90 -16.14
N LEU A 838 20.95 31.83 -15.30
CA LEU A 838 21.20 33.22 -15.72
C LEU A 838 22.22 33.30 -16.86
N THR A 839 23.21 32.44 -16.87
CA THR A 839 24.20 32.38 -17.95
C THR A 839 23.52 31.94 -19.25
N ASN A 840 22.68 30.92 -19.23
CA ASN A 840 21.89 30.45 -20.38
C ASN A 840 20.88 31.52 -20.83
N LEU A 841 20.18 32.15 -19.91
CA LEU A 841 19.24 33.23 -20.18
C LEU A 841 19.91 34.40 -20.87
N SER A 842 21.13 34.79 -20.44
CA SER A 842 21.89 35.86 -21.05
C SER A 842 22.28 35.60 -22.50
N ALA A 843 22.55 34.35 -22.85
CA ALA A 843 22.85 33.93 -24.22
C ALA A 843 21.58 34.07 -25.11
N VAL A 844 20.42 33.60 -24.67
CA VAL A 844 19.14 33.74 -25.40
C VAL A 844 18.77 35.21 -25.57
N GLN A 845 18.90 36.03 -24.52
CA GLN A 845 18.67 37.49 -24.61
C GLN A 845 19.57 38.15 -25.66
N ALA A 846 20.82 37.74 -25.74
CA ALA A 846 21.76 38.24 -26.75
C ALA A 846 21.37 37.77 -28.16
N GLY A 847 20.86 36.56 -28.33
CA GLY A 847 20.33 36.05 -29.60
C GLY A 847 19.10 36.80 -30.09
N LEU A 848 18.32 37.36 -29.17
CA LEU A 848 17.17 38.22 -29.44
C LEU A 848 17.50 39.72 -29.57
N ASP A 849 18.78 40.08 -29.72
CA ASP A 849 19.29 41.45 -29.79
C ASP A 849 19.02 42.31 -28.53
N ARG A 850 18.62 41.68 -27.41
CA ARG A 850 18.38 42.32 -26.11
C ARG A 850 19.68 42.47 -25.32
N TYR A 851 20.67 43.11 -25.90
CA TYR A 851 22.04 43.17 -25.37
C TYR A 851 22.17 43.85 -24.01
N SER A 852 21.32 44.85 -23.71
CA SER A 852 21.34 45.51 -22.40
C SER A 852 20.98 44.52 -21.30
N ASP A 853 19.88 43.82 -21.48
CA ASP A 853 19.36 42.83 -20.54
C ASP A 853 20.39 41.67 -20.38
N ALA A 854 20.90 41.17 -21.52
CA ALA A 854 21.91 40.12 -21.56
C ALA A 854 23.19 40.46 -20.76
N ILE A 855 23.66 41.70 -20.85
CA ILE A 855 24.84 42.17 -20.11
C ILE A 855 24.55 42.21 -18.61
N ASP A 856 23.38 42.66 -18.20
CA ASP A 856 23.07 42.78 -16.78
C ASP A 856 22.76 41.41 -16.16
N THR A 857 22.06 40.52 -16.86
CA THR A 857 21.85 39.13 -16.45
C THR A 857 23.17 38.35 -16.30
N CYS A 858 24.09 38.52 -17.27
CA CYS A 858 25.41 37.85 -17.22
C CYS A 858 26.29 38.40 -16.07
N LYS A 859 26.18 39.68 -15.70
CA LYS A 859 26.87 40.22 -14.52
C LYS A 859 26.34 39.64 -13.22
N GLN A 860 25.00 39.45 -13.12
CA GLN A 860 24.38 38.80 -11.96
C GLN A 860 24.98 37.41 -11.80
N ALA A 861 25.02 36.59 -12.85
CA ALA A 861 25.59 35.25 -12.81
C ALA A 861 27.08 35.29 -12.33
N ILE A 862 27.89 36.19 -12.87
CA ILE A 862 29.30 36.36 -12.45
C ILE A 862 29.41 36.70 -10.97
N THR A 863 28.54 37.57 -10.44
CA THR A 863 28.55 37.95 -9.03
C THR A 863 28.27 36.77 -8.15
N ILE A 864 27.30 35.91 -8.54
CA ILE A 864 26.95 34.71 -7.77
C ILE A 864 28.13 33.70 -7.81
N PHE A 865 28.73 33.43 -8.99
CA PHE A 865 29.87 32.53 -9.07
C PHE A 865 31.08 33.02 -8.24
N GLN A 866 31.28 34.34 -8.14
CA GLN A 866 32.29 34.92 -7.27
C GLN A 866 31.99 34.69 -5.78
N VAL A 867 30.74 34.79 -5.37
CA VAL A 867 30.30 34.47 -3.99
C VAL A 867 30.51 33.00 -3.67
N LEU A 868 30.32 32.11 -4.66
CA LEU A 868 30.50 30.67 -4.53
C LEU A 868 31.97 30.20 -4.67
N ASP A 869 32.88 31.10 -4.98
CA ASP A 869 34.29 30.81 -5.27
C ASP A 869 34.51 29.79 -6.40
N ASP A 870 33.57 29.77 -7.37
CA ASP A 870 33.63 28.91 -8.56
C ASP A 870 34.32 29.66 -9.71
N LEU A 871 35.67 29.53 -9.76
CA LEU A 871 36.53 30.21 -10.73
C LEU A 871 36.23 29.74 -12.17
N ASP A 872 35.93 28.49 -12.40
CA ASP A 872 35.76 27.95 -13.76
C ASP A 872 34.48 28.48 -14.39
N SER A 873 33.37 28.44 -13.67
CA SER A 873 32.08 28.99 -14.12
C SER A 873 32.13 30.52 -14.25
N GLU A 874 32.84 31.21 -13.34
CA GLU A 874 33.07 32.64 -13.44
C GLU A 874 33.84 33.03 -14.73
N VAL A 875 34.90 32.30 -15.07
CA VAL A 875 35.70 32.52 -16.29
C VAL A 875 34.83 32.33 -17.53
N GLN A 876 33.99 31.29 -17.54
CA GLN A 876 33.09 31.04 -18.66
C GLN A 876 32.02 32.15 -18.81
N ALA A 877 31.38 32.55 -17.72
CA ALA A 877 30.40 33.65 -17.74
C ALA A 877 31.07 34.99 -18.17
N ARG A 878 32.27 35.27 -17.72
CA ARG A 878 33.06 36.45 -18.19
C ARG A 878 33.38 36.37 -19.68
N ARG A 879 33.67 35.19 -20.22
CA ARG A 879 33.85 34.98 -21.65
C ARG A 879 32.56 35.32 -22.42
N ASN A 880 31.42 34.82 -21.97
CA ASN A 880 30.13 35.12 -22.55
C ASN A 880 29.84 36.61 -22.52
N LEU A 881 30.08 37.31 -21.42
CA LEU A 881 29.93 38.74 -21.28
C LEU A 881 30.76 39.54 -22.31
N ARG A 882 32.00 39.08 -22.58
CA ARG A 882 32.88 39.71 -23.60
C ARG A 882 32.29 39.56 -25.00
N ILE A 883 31.71 38.39 -25.32
CA ILE A 883 31.06 38.11 -26.60
C ILE A 883 29.82 39.00 -26.74
N ILE A 884 28.97 39.05 -25.76
CA ILE A 884 27.74 39.88 -25.77
C ILE A 884 28.07 41.36 -25.96
N LYS A 885 29.06 41.89 -25.24
CA LYS A 885 29.55 43.29 -25.41
C LYS A 885 30.09 43.57 -26.79
N LYS A 886 30.77 42.61 -27.45
CA LYS A 886 31.23 42.76 -28.84
C LYS A 886 30.08 42.80 -29.83
N LEU A 887 29.05 41.97 -29.63
CA LEU A 887 27.84 41.96 -30.47
C LEU A 887 27.08 43.28 -30.32
N ALA A 888 26.81 43.74 -29.10
CA ALA A 888 26.18 45.03 -28.81
C ALA A 888 26.94 46.22 -29.48
N LYS A 889 28.30 46.20 -29.51
CA LYS A 889 29.10 47.25 -30.15
C LYS A 889 29.00 47.20 -31.68
N ARG A 890 28.85 45.99 -32.25
CA ARG A 890 28.69 45.82 -33.72
C ARG A 890 27.33 46.35 -34.17
N GLU A 891 26.28 46.05 -33.44
CA GLU A 891 24.93 46.54 -33.69
C GLU A 891 24.86 48.08 -33.64
N ARG A 892 25.38 48.71 -32.60
CA ARG A 892 25.43 50.18 -32.48
C ARG A 892 26.17 50.83 -33.67
N LYS A 893 27.28 50.20 -34.17
CA LYS A 893 27.97 50.66 -35.33
C LYS A 893 27.21 50.46 -36.63
N GLY A 894 26.44 49.35 -36.72
CA GLY A 894 25.55 49.08 -37.89
C GLY A 894 24.39 50.04 -37.95
N LEU A 895 23.75 50.38 -36.85
CA LEU A 895 22.68 51.40 -36.73
C LEU A 895 23.20 52.83 -37.05
N VAL A 896 24.42 53.16 -36.60
CA VAL A 896 25.04 54.47 -36.98
C VAL A 896 25.30 54.49 -38.48
N ARG A 897 25.75 53.45 -39.13
CA ARG A 897 25.89 53.38 -40.59
C ARG A 897 24.57 53.47 -41.30
N ARG A 898 23.52 52.78 -40.88
CA ARG A 898 22.15 52.95 -41.49
C ARG A 898 21.53 54.31 -41.29
N ARG A 899 21.83 55.03 -40.19
CA ARG A 899 21.40 56.42 -39.94
C ARG A 899 22.20 57.42 -40.77
N TRP A 900 23.42 57.10 -41.21
CA TRP A 900 24.26 57.98 -41.98
C TRP A 900 24.16 57.75 -43.51
N PHE A 901 23.57 56.65 -43.96
CA PHE A 901 23.40 56.29 -45.37
C PHE A 901 21.91 56.21 -45.78
N GLY A 902 21.00 56.66 -44.95
CA GLY A 902 19.59 56.75 -45.19
C GLY A 902 19.03 58.18 -45.21
N SER A 903 19.76 59.13 -45.72
CA SER A 903 19.32 60.49 -46.06
C SER A 903 19.67 60.76 -47.52
#